data_b5cb86ac214d2e35a8bdd564bf67b5ce
#
_entry.id   b5cb86ac214d2e35a8bdd564bf67b5ce
#
_cell.length_a   1.000
_cell.length_b   1.000
_cell.length_c   1.000
_cell.angle_alpha   90.00
_cell.angle_beta   90.00
_cell.angle_gamma   90.00
#
_symmetry.space_group_name_H-M   'P 1'
#
loop_
_entity.id
_entity.type
_entity.pdbx_description
1 polymer ?
#
loop_
_entity_poly.entity_id
_entity_poly.type
_entity_poly.pdbx_seq_one_letter_code
_entity_poly.pdbx_strand_id
1 'polypeptide(L)'
;MKRKILAMGGVLAIVAAGGAAWLMLAGSGEPKTLAAYWDGAAEINAADKSGRLPLVMAVEAGDEAAAKYLIEQGADTDRADRNGVSALAAAAARGDFSLFEAVAAASKADLKAPQLMDKALDGGNVKIVKLLLEKGSDANAVLVFKGKHKPEEMPDYKDPRVITPLKKAVAAGRADIAAVLLDKGADGAAYFLAENVRTAAPELVRALGDKAGDLREIETGNTDLLTYAAETAPAGTLAYLIEKNAGDVNAALQRVLTHRKDAERTGAKAENGNAKTEKVGVVGAENNAEAENGANAAEKNPSETAQIIELFLQNGARPTVAAMELMLAERRTDAYLALAQCSPNPNALTAKNESILMYAAENGYVDGVRFLLEQGADMWQAEADGRTVIGTAVKNAAKHPEVVALLEERLKDINEPGYNGETLLMLYAGSGRDADFARVAEKGGDIFKVDNAGKTLLMYAAEGGNTKIVDYLLNKGANIAAKDNAGRTALMYAAGSGNVPMAEMLLEKGDDVDKTDVRGRTALAYAAKNGNAEIIRLIRDYGADIYLADKDGKQPVVYAIEQGNAEAFDLLTDGFMLFGSAVGRNGKTVLMYAIEGGNVQILRKVMDRGLTTLNKKDRFGRTALMYLVGEGRPDMVRELIQKGANVTARDNNGKTVLMYAAEGTAGVNMVTVLQNFWVDANTNINMRDSDGKTALMYAVSGKNSQLIKPHMLLARNANADATDDTGKTVLMYAVGNHEARVDAKAIEELLAAVKRIDQNDDNGRTALMYAAANPTADMGILEQLIEKGANVQAADNTGKTALMYAAEGGDIGKVRLLLAAGANASVQTQDGKTAADFAKGNGKCFADAVRKLLK
;
A
#
# COMPACT_ATOMS: atom_id res chain seq x y z
N MET A 1 -21.92 -69.38 21.10
CA MET A 1 -21.51 -70.76 20.78
C MET A 1 -20.78 -70.73 19.43
N LYS A 2 -19.47 -70.88 19.50
CA LYS A 2 -18.59 -70.96 18.32
C LYS A 2 -18.80 -72.35 17.66
N ARG A 3 -19.21 -72.45 16.43
CA ARG A 3 -19.08 -73.63 15.61
C ARG A 3 -17.87 -73.44 14.65
N LYS A 4 -16.83 -74.16 14.92
CA LYS A 4 -15.80 -74.54 13.96
C LYS A 4 -16.41 -75.37 12.90
N ILE A 5 -16.21 -75.01 11.65
CA ILE A 5 -16.42 -75.91 10.54
C ILE A 5 -15.04 -76.23 9.99
N LEU A 6 -14.70 -77.53 10.09
CA LEU A 6 -13.51 -78.10 9.49
C LEU A 6 -13.71 -78.17 7.97
N ALA A 7 -12.65 -77.83 7.28
CA ALA A 7 -12.52 -78.10 5.86
C ALA A 7 -12.28 -79.56 5.62
N MET A 8 -13.22 -80.28 5.06
CA MET A 8 -13.01 -81.51 4.29
C MET A 8 -13.73 -81.34 2.95
N GLY A 9 -13.03 -81.67 1.94
CA GLY A 9 -13.37 -81.47 0.54
C GLY A 9 -14.79 -81.93 0.22
N GLY A 10 -15.44 -81.08 -0.48
CA GLY A 10 -16.69 -81.33 -1.12
C GLY A 10 -17.95 -81.01 -0.34
N VAL A 11 -18.71 -80.08 -0.88
CA VAL A 11 -20.17 -79.97 -0.76
C VAL A 11 -20.69 -79.29 0.52
N LEU A 12 -21.30 -78.20 0.41
CA LEU A 12 -22.75 -77.99 0.67
C LEU A 12 -23.04 -76.71 1.40
N ALA A 13 -23.65 -75.77 0.80
CA ALA A 13 -24.44 -74.79 1.46
C ALA A 13 -25.93 -75.11 1.34
N ILE A 14 -26.64 -75.03 2.45
CA ILE A 14 -28.11 -75.11 2.47
C ILE A 14 -28.66 -73.74 2.84
N VAL A 15 -29.32 -73.15 1.99
CA VAL A 15 -30.67 -72.60 1.87
C VAL A 15 -31.28 -72.02 3.13
N ALA A 16 -31.68 -70.75 3.03
CA ALA A 16 -32.70 -70.12 3.86
C ALA A 16 -34.01 -69.99 3.04
N ALA A 17 -35.08 -70.17 3.70
CA ALA A 17 -36.41 -70.24 3.16
C ALA A 17 -36.81 -69.00 2.34
N GLY A 18 -37.27 -69.22 1.11
CA GLY A 18 -37.95 -68.21 0.32
C GLY A 18 -37.35 -67.88 -1.04
N GLY A 19 -36.32 -68.54 -1.48
CA GLY A 19 -35.65 -68.26 -2.74
C GLY A 19 -34.73 -69.40 -3.12
N ALA A 20 -34.51 -69.71 -4.35
CA ALA A 20 -33.80 -70.81 -4.93
C ALA A 20 -32.50 -71.20 -4.23
N ALA A 21 -32.39 -72.52 -3.91
CA ALA A 21 -31.18 -73.05 -3.31
C ALA A 21 -30.09 -73.20 -4.37
N TRP A 22 -28.88 -72.71 -4.04
CA TRP A 22 -27.73 -72.98 -4.87
C TRP A 22 -26.77 -73.90 -4.17
N LEU A 23 -26.51 -74.97 -4.83
CA LEU A 23 -25.46 -75.92 -4.51
C LEU A 23 -24.23 -75.56 -5.32
N MET A 24 -23.16 -75.08 -4.68
CA MET A 24 -21.87 -74.95 -5.36
C MET A 24 -21.08 -76.23 -5.21
N LEU A 25 -20.75 -76.84 -6.29
CA LEU A 25 -19.83 -77.98 -6.40
C LEU A 25 -18.42 -77.47 -6.51
N ALA A 26 -17.54 -77.89 -5.65
CA ALA A 26 -16.12 -77.62 -5.76
C ALA A 26 -15.59 -78.22 -7.03
N GLY A 27 -15.28 -77.38 -8.02
CA GLY A 27 -14.78 -77.82 -9.33
C GLY A 27 -15.44 -77.20 -10.56
N SER A 28 -16.49 -76.39 -10.40
CA SER A 28 -17.22 -75.76 -11.52
C SER A 28 -16.54 -74.56 -12.18
N GLY A 29 -15.43 -74.01 -11.58
CA GLY A 29 -14.81 -72.82 -12.11
C GLY A 29 -15.59 -71.50 -11.87
N GLU A 30 -16.75 -71.56 -11.20
CA GLU A 30 -17.62 -70.43 -10.94
C GLU A 30 -17.03 -69.50 -9.85
N PRO A 31 -17.01 -68.15 -10.04
CA PRO A 31 -16.57 -67.20 -9.02
C PRO A 31 -17.44 -67.28 -7.76
N LYS A 32 -16.84 -67.19 -6.58
CA LYS A 32 -17.53 -67.25 -5.27
C LYS A 32 -18.57 -66.16 -5.05
N THR A 33 -18.50 -65.10 -5.80
CA THR A 33 -19.32 -63.88 -5.72
C THR A 33 -20.38 -63.81 -6.79
N LEU A 34 -20.43 -64.78 -7.72
CA LEU A 34 -21.34 -64.78 -8.87
C LEU A 34 -22.80 -64.60 -8.47
N ALA A 35 -23.26 -65.30 -7.42
CA ALA A 35 -24.62 -65.20 -6.90
C ALA A 35 -25.05 -63.77 -6.48
N ALA A 36 -24.14 -62.84 -6.31
CA ALA A 36 -24.45 -61.43 -6.04
C ALA A 36 -24.94 -60.68 -7.30
N TYR A 37 -24.65 -61.24 -8.49
CA TYR A 37 -24.94 -60.60 -9.76
C TYR A 37 -25.93 -61.36 -10.62
N TRP A 38 -25.87 -62.66 -10.53
CA TRP A 38 -26.73 -63.58 -11.34
C TRP A 38 -27.08 -64.85 -10.56
N ASP A 39 -28.37 -65.18 -10.52
CA ASP A 39 -28.85 -66.31 -9.73
C ASP A 39 -28.85 -67.63 -10.52
N GLY A 40 -28.37 -67.62 -11.76
CA GLY A 40 -28.27 -68.83 -12.65
C GLY A 40 -29.58 -69.37 -13.13
N ALA A 41 -30.68 -68.92 -12.56
CA ALA A 41 -32.04 -69.39 -12.96
C ALA A 41 -32.66 -68.42 -13.98
N ALA A 42 -32.25 -67.16 -14.04
CA ALA A 42 -32.70 -66.21 -15.02
C ALA A 42 -31.81 -66.22 -16.27
N GLU A 43 -32.30 -65.65 -17.39
CA GLU A 43 -31.47 -65.42 -18.56
C GLU A 43 -30.29 -64.55 -18.21
N ILE A 44 -29.06 -64.89 -18.61
CA ILE A 44 -27.84 -64.25 -18.27
C ILE A 44 -27.82 -62.72 -18.62
N ASN A 45 -28.64 -62.30 -19.56
CA ASN A 45 -28.86 -60.97 -20.01
C ASN A 45 -30.15 -60.33 -19.44
N ALA A 46 -30.84 -60.95 -18.49
CA ALA A 46 -32.02 -60.41 -17.85
C ALA A 46 -31.59 -59.30 -16.85
N ALA A 47 -32.23 -58.11 -16.94
CA ALA A 47 -32.00 -57.04 -16.00
C ALA A 47 -32.67 -57.32 -14.64
N ASP A 48 -32.07 -56.92 -13.56
CA ASP A 48 -32.63 -56.98 -12.21
C ASP A 48 -33.84 -55.99 -12.08
N LYS A 49 -34.52 -56.00 -10.92
CA LYS A 49 -35.69 -55.15 -10.64
C LYS A 49 -35.36 -53.60 -10.77
N SER A 50 -34.08 -53.24 -10.67
CA SER A 50 -33.61 -51.83 -10.85
C SER A 50 -33.22 -51.55 -12.31
N GLY A 51 -33.27 -52.56 -13.18
CA GLY A 51 -32.92 -52.45 -14.59
C GLY A 51 -31.43 -52.60 -14.89
N ARG A 52 -30.64 -53.14 -13.95
CA ARG A 52 -29.19 -53.33 -14.13
C ARG A 52 -28.92 -54.77 -14.65
N LEU A 53 -27.89 -54.88 -15.49
CA LEU A 53 -27.47 -56.13 -16.06
C LEU A 53 -26.43 -56.86 -15.20
N PRO A 54 -26.45 -58.19 -15.07
CA PRO A 54 -25.48 -58.94 -14.27
C PRO A 54 -24.02 -58.63 -14.58
N LEU A 55 -23.66 -58.56 -15.86
CA LEU A 55 -22.31 -58.23 -16.28
C LEU A 55 -21.93 -56.81 -15.95
N VAL A 56 -22.82 -55.80 -16.12
CA VAL A 56 -22.58 -54.42 -15.75
C VAL A 56 -22.33 -54.30 -14.23
N MET A 57 -23.14 -55.00 -13.40
CA MET A 57 -23.01 -55.02 -11.95
C MET A 57 -21.67 -55.62 -11.48
N ALA A 58 -21.26 -56.75 -12.08
CA ALA A 58 -19.97 -57.39 -11.77
C ALA A 58 -18.79 -56.46 -12.15
N VAL A 59 -18.89 -55.78 -13.29
CA VAL A 59 -17.89 -54.82 -13.74
C VAL A 59 -17.84 -53.58 -12.83
N GLU A 60 -18.99 -53.01 -12.47
CA GLU A 60 -19.05 -51.89 -11.53
C GLU A 60 -18.49 -52.23 -10.15
N ALA A 61 -18.70 -53.46 -9.68
CA ALA A 61 -18.14 -53.94 -8.44
C ALA A 61 -16.63 -54.23 -8.53
N GLY A 62 -16.09 -54.39 -9.74
CA GLY A 62 -14.68 -54.73 -9.95
C GLY A 62 -14.41 -56.22 -9.76
N ASP A 63 -15.39 -57.04 -9.88
CA ASP A 63 -15.23 -58.47 -9.75
C ASP A 63 -14.85 -59.09 -11.10
N GLU A 64 -13.57 -59.09 -11.37
CA GLU A 64 -13.00 -59.58 -12.63
C GLU A 64 -13.32 -61.06 -12.88
N ALA A 65 -13.35 -61.87 -11.81
CA ALA A 65 -13.62 -63.28 -11.92
C ALA A 65 -15.09 -63.54 -12.31
N ALA A 66 -16.04 -62.83 -11.67
CA ALA A 66 -17.45 -62.91 -12.03
C ALA A 66 -17.74 -62.38 -13.43
N ALA A 67 -17.10 -61.24 -13.78
CA ALA A 67 -17.27 -60.64 -15.11
C ALA A 67 -16.76 -61.57 -16.24
N LYS A 68 -15.57 -62.18 -16.09
CA LYS A 68 -15.00 -63.12 -17.05
C LYS A 68 -15.89 -64.35 -17.20
N TYR A 69 -16.37 -64.89 -16.08
CA TYR A 69 -17.28 -66.07 -16.13
C TYR A 69 -18.61 -65.73 -16.85
N LEU A 70 -19.20 -64.54 -16.54
CA LEU A 70 -20.42 -64.13 -17.22
C LEU A 70 -20.22 -63.98 -18.73
N ILE A 71 -19.05 -63.41 -19.15
CA ILE A 71 -18.69 -63.29 -20.58
C ILE A 71 -18.55 -64.66 -21.21
N GLU A 72 -17.86 -65.58 -20.56
CA GLU A 72 -17.71 -67.00 -21.06
C GLU A 72 -19.07 -67.76 -21.18
N GLN A 73 -20.00 -67.41 -20.30
CA GLN A 73 -21.37 -67.96 -20.38
C GLN A 73 -22.26 -67.20 -21.39
N GLY A 74 -21.75 -66.26 -22.15
CA GLY A 74 -22.46 -65.58 -23.23
C GLY A 74 -23.23 -64.31 -22.80
N ALA A 75 -22.80 -63.67 -21.72
CA ALA A 75 -23.35 -62.36 -21.37
C ALA A 75 -23.05 -61.35 -22.49
N ASP A 76 -24.05 -60.56 -22.84
CA ASP A 76 -23.95 -59.53 -23.88
C ASP A 76 -23.19 -58.33 -23.36
N THR A 77 -21.96 -58.15 -23.84
CA THR A 77 -21.04 -57.07 -23.43
C THR A 77 -21.45 -55.69 -23.93
N ASP A 78 -22.26 -55.62 -24.99
CA ASP A 78 -22.64 -54.42 -25.70
C ASP A 78 -23.99 -53.87 -25.25
N ARG A 79 -24.79 -54.71 -24.59
CA ARG A 79 -26.08 -54.29 -24.06
C ARG A 79 -25.92 -53.30 -22.92
N ALA A 80 -26.63 -52.17 -23.07
CA ALA A 80 -26.70 -51.18 -22.00
C ALA A 80 -27.83 -51.49 -21.00
N ASP A 81 -27.59 -51.16 -19.74
CA ASP A 81 -28.59 -51.20 -18.66
C ASP A 81 -29.66 -50.09 -18.84
N ARG A 82 -30.62 -50.00 -17.91
CA ARG A 82 -31.65 -48.95 -17.91
C ARG A 82 -31.08 -47.52 -17.86
N ASN A 83 -29.90 -47.36 -17.35
CA ASN A 83 -29.19 -46.05 -17.26
C ASN A 83 -28.35 -45.76 -18.52
N GLY A 84 -28.38 -46.65 -19.50
CA GLY A 84 -27.59 -46.51 -20.73
C GLY A 84 -26.12 -46.91 -20.56
N VAL A 85 -25.75 -47.63 -19.46
CA VAL A 85 -24.39 -48.08 -19.19
C VAL A 85 -24.16 -49.48 -19.71
N SER A 86 -23.21 -49.69 -20.62
CA SER A 86 -22.74 -51.00 -21.05
C SER A 86 -21.59 -51.47 -20.16
N ALA A 87 -21.36 -52.80 -20.16
CA ALA A 87 -20.23 -53.36 -19.42
C ALA A 87 -18.88 -52.72 -19.81
N LEU A 88 -18.70 -52.43 -21.10
CA LEU A 88 -17.48 -51.76 -21.59
C LEU A 88 -17.35 -50.32 -21.07
N ALA A 89 -18.43 -49.54 -21.06
CA ALA A 89 -18.44 -48.19 -20.52
C ALA A 89 -18.20 -48.18 -19.00
N ALA A 90 -18.80 -49.11 -18.28
CA ALA A 90 -18.57 -49.29 -16.85
C ALA A 90 -17.10 -49.63 -16.52
N ALA A 91 -16.48 -50.54 -17.27
CA ALA A 91 -15.08 -50.91 -17.11
C ALA A 91 -14.12 -49.70 -17.39
N ALA A 92 -14.43 -48.92 -18.44
CA ALA A 92 -13.68 -47.71 -18.77
C ALA A 92 -13.77 -46.69 -17.64
N ALA A 93 -14.96 -46.39 -17.12
CA ALA A 93 -15.23 -45.45 -16.05
C ALA A 93 -14.61 -45.85 -14.71
N ARG A 94 -14.51 -47.18 -14.46
CA ARG A 94 -13.83 -47.71 -13.28
C ARG A 94 -12.31 -47.51 -13.34
N GLY A 95 -11.75 -47.49 -14.55
CA GLY A 95 -10.30 -47.36 -14.73
C GLY A 95 -9.54 -48.69 -14.46
N ASP A 96 -10.20 -49.83 -14.45
CA ASP A 96 -9.56 -51.13 -14.29
C ASP A 96 -9.17 -51.67 -15.65
N PHE A 97 -7.86 -51.68 -15.96
CA PHE A 97 -7.37 -52.08 -17.27
C PHE A 97 -7.61 -53.58 -17.60
N SER A 98 -7.40 -54.46 -16.62
CA SER A 98 -7.60 -55.91 -16.82
C SER A 98 -9.03 -56.25 -17.15
N LEU A 99 -9.96 -55.65 -16.40
CA LEU A 99 -11.38 -55.81 -16.58
C LEU A 99 -11.85 -55.16 -17.91
N PHE A 100 -11.34 -53.96 -18.22
CA PHE A 100 -11.62 -53.32 -19.51
C PHE A 100 -11.16 -54.17 -20.70
N GLU A 101 -9.93 -54.71 -20.65
CA GLU A 101 -9.35 -55.51 -21.71
C GLU A 101 -10.17 -56.79 -21.92
N ALA A 102 -10.58 -57.45 -20.82
CA ALA A 102 -11.42 -58.65 -20.91
C ALA A 102 -12.78 -58.39 -21.55
N VAL A 103 -13.45 -57.29 -21.15
CA VAL A 103 -14.77 -56.93 -21.72
C VAL A 103 -14.59 -56.46 -23.18
N ALA A 104 -13.56 -55.65 -23.48
CA ALA A 104 -13.29 -55.14 -24.83
C ALA A 104 -12.95 -56.26 -25.84
N ALA A 105 -12.27 -57.34 -25.38
CA ALA A 105 -11.98 -58.53 -26.23
C ALA A 105 -13.24 -59.29 -26.69
N ALA A 106 -14.32 -59.27 -25.89
CA ALA A 106 -15.56 -59.92 -26.16
C ALA A 106 -16.60 -58.95 -26.79
N SER A 107 -16.39 -57.68 -26.76
CA SER A 107 -17.30 -56.63 -27.22
C SER A 107 -17.20 -56.43 -28.75
N LYS A 108 -18.34 -56.14 -29.39
CA LYS A 108 -18.45 -55.70 -30.79
C LYS A 108 -18.62 -54.16 -30.86
N ALA A 109 -18.66 -53.49 -29.72
CA ALA A 109 -18.83 -52.03 -29.64
C ALA A 109 -17.72 -51.30 -30.40
N ASP A 110 -18.05 -50.14 -30.92
CA ASP A 110 -17.06 -49.26 -31.57
C ASP A 110 -16.16 -48.60 -30.52
N LEU A 111 -14.94 -49.12 -30.42
CA LEU A 111 -13.92 -48.57 -29.50
C LEU A 111 -13.49 -47.14 -29.85
N LYS A 112 -13.92 -46.59 -31.00
CA LYS A 112 -13.64 -45.21 -31.41
C LYS A 112 -14.72 -44.24 -30.92
N ALA A 113 -15.78 -44.70 -30.32
CA ALA A 113 -16.88 -43.85 -29.88
C ALA A 113 -16.40 -42.79 -28.83
N PRO A 114 -16.69 -41.51 -29.06
CA PRO A 114 -16.28 -40.45 -28.13
C PRO A 114 -16.75 -40.65 -26.69
N GLN A 115 -17.93 -41.26 -26.52
CA GLN A 115 -18.50 -41.56 -25.20
C GLN A 115 -17.65 -42.56 -24.40
N LEU A 116 -16.98 -43.48 -25.08
CA LEU A 116 -16.10 -44.47 -24.44
C LEU A 116 -14.80 -43.79 -23.99
N MET A 117 -14.24 -42.89 -24.80
CA MET A 117 -13.12 -42.07 -24.42
C MET A 117 -13.44 -41.16 -23.21
N ASP A 118 -14.65 -40.58 -23.20
CA ASP A 118 -15.13 -39.78 -22.08
C ASP A 118 -15.13 -40.56 -20.77
N LYS A 119 -15.63 -41.81 -20.81
CA LYS A 119 -15.64 -42.71 -19.64
C LYS A 119 -14.24 -43.18 -19.25
N ALA A 120 -13.35 -43.41 -20.18
CA ALA A 120 -11.97 -43.80 -19.91
C ALA A 120 -11.20 -42.65 -19.21
N LEU A 121 -11.49 -41.41 -19.57
CA LEU A 121 -10.94 -40.24 -18.92
C LEU A 121 -11.49 -40.02 -17.49
N ASP A 122 -12.78 -40.31 -17.24
CA ASP A 122 -13.36 -40.35 -15.91
C ASP A 122 -12.66 -41.41 -15.03
N GLY A 123 -12.42 -42.60 -15.57
CA GLY A 123 -11.71 -43.69 -14.88
C GLY A 123 -10.22 -43.43 -14.65
N GLY A 124 -9.64 -42.52 -15.42
CA GLY A 124 -8.30 -41.99 -15.20
C GLY A 124 -7.16 -43.00 -15.42
N ASN A 125 -7.35 -44.10 -16.09
CA ASN A 125 -6.31 -45.07 -16.38
C ASN A 125 -5.66 -44.83 -17.75
N VAL A 126 -4.37 -44.43 -17.74
CA VAL A 126 -3.65 -44.10 -18.96
C VAL A 126 -3.55 -45.28 -19.95
N LYS A 127 -3.50 -46.53 -19.48
CA LYS A 127 -3.44 -47.72 -20.35
C LYS A 127 -4.72 -47.90 -21.15
N ILE A 128 -5.89 -47.61 -20.56
CA ILE A 128 -7.19 -47.66 -21.25
C ILE A 128 -7.26 -46.60 -22.35
N VAL A 129 -6.88 -45.36 -22.00
CA VAL A 129 -6.84 -44.25 -22.95
C VAL A 129 -5.91 -44.56 -24.10
N LYS A 130 -4.71 -45.08 -23.79
CA LYS A 130 -3.72 -45.49 -24.80
C LYS A 130 -4.26 -46.56 -25.73
N LEU A 131 -4.93 -47.58 -25.18
CA LEU A 131 -5.53 -48.65 -25.99
C LEU A 131 -6.63 -48.13 -26.93
N LEU A 132 -7.49 -47.23 -26.45
CA LEU A 132 -8.53 -46.59 -27.27
C LEU A 132 -7.92 -45.81 -28.44
N LEU A 133 -6.88 -45.02 -28.18
CA LEU A 133 -6.16 -44.29 -29.22
C LEU A 133 -5.43 -45.18 -30.22
N GLU A 134 -4.85 -46.32 -29.77
CA GLU A 134 -4.25 -47.33 -30.64
C GLU A 134 -5.31 -48.05 -31.52
N LYS A 135 -6.52 -48.18 -31.03
CA LYS A 135 -7.65 -48.70 -31.80
C LYS A 135 -8.30 -47.67 -32.72
N GLY A 136 -7.82 -46.44 -32.72
CA GLY A 136 -8.17 -45.36 -33.64
C GLY A 136 -9.25 -44.40 -33.13
N SER A 137 -9.44 -44.29 -31.80
CA SER A 137 -10.22 -43.18 -31.23
C SER A 137 -9.53 -41.85 -31.58
N ASP A 138 -10.36 -40.84 -31.87
CA ASP A 138 -9.85 -39.50 -32.19
C ASP A 138 -9.44 -38.75 -30.92
N ALA A 139 -8.17 -38.33 -30.86
CA ALA A 139 -7.60 -37.53 -29.78
C ALA A 139 -8.23 -36.12 -29.66
N ASN A 140 -8.86 -35.64 -30.74
CA ASN A 140 -9.55 -34.35 -30.83
C ASN A 140 -11.08 -34.44 -30.80
N ALA A 141 -11.64 -35.64 -30.52
CA ALA A 141 -13.06 -35.82 -30.49
C ALA A 141 -13.76 -34.85 -29.56
N VAL A 142 -14.93 -34.33 -29.93
CA VAL A 142 -15.81 -33.58 -29.03
C VAL A 142 -16.55 -34.55 -28.12
N LEU A 143 -16.15 -34.63 -26.85
CA LEU A 143 -16.76 -35.53 -25.85
C LEU A 143 -18.12 -35.02 -25.39
N VAL A 144 -18.19 -33.70 -25.10
CA VAL A 144 -19.38 -33.00 -24.61
C VAL A 144 -19.45 -31.62 -25.24
N PHE A 145 -20.65 -31.27 -25.72
CA PHE A 145 -20.97 -29.92 -26.17
C PHE A 145 -22.14 -29.35 -25.36
N LYS A 146 -21.87 -28.27 -24.61
CA LYS A 146 -22.87 -27.59 -23.78
C LYS A 146 -23.58 -26.47 -24.56
N GLY A 147 -24.27 -26.80 -25.65
CA GLY A 147 -24.96 -25.82 -26.50
C GLY A 147 -26.23 -26.37 -27.15
N LYS A 148 -27.10 -25.47 -27.67
CA LYS A 148 -28.40 -25.83 -28.32
C LYS A 148 -28.30 -26.07 -29.82
N HIS A 149 -27.16 -25.78 -30.47
CA HIS A 149 -26.99 -25.92 -31.91
C HIS A 149 -26.12 -27.12 -32.24
N LYS A 150 -26.49 -27.89 -33.26
CA LYS A 150 -25.64 -28.93 -33.84
C LYS A 150 -24.43 -28.25 -34.45
N PRO A 151 -23.20 -28.71 -34.16
CA PRO A 151 -21.98 -28.15 -34.75
C PRO A 151 -21.92 -28.59 -36.22
N GLU A 152 -22.30 -27.74 -37.13
CA GLU A 152 -22.00 -27.92 -38.57
C GLU A 152 -20.60 -27.39 -38.90
N GLU A 153 -20.01 -26.59 -38.01
CA GLU A 153 -18.59 -26.21 -37.98
C GLU A 153 -17.95 -26.82 -36.75
N MET A 154 -16.83 -27.54 -36.90
CA MET A 154 -16.08 -28.13 -35.78
C MET A 154 -15.77 -27.05 -34.74
N PRO A 155 -16.36 -27.09 -33.53
CA PRO A 155 -16.13 -26.05 -32.56
C PRO A 155 -14.68 -26.13 -32.06
N ASP A 156 -13.99 -25.00 -32.09
CA ASP A 156 -12.62 -24.85 -31.64
C ASP A 156 -12.49 -25.32 -30.16
N TYR A 157 -11.40 -26.01 -29.82
CA TYR A 157 -11.07 -26.41 -28.43
C TYR A 157 -11.00 -25.21 -27.47
N LYS A 158 -10.85 -23.99 -27.97
CA LYS A 158 -10.91 -22.72 -27.22
C LYS A 158 -12.32 -22.37 -26.76
N ASP A 159 -13.37 -22.91 -27.42
CA ASP A 159 -14.75 -22.67 -26.99
C ASP A 159 -14.99 -23.28 -25.59
N PRO A 160 -15.39 -22.49 -24.57
CA PRO A 160 -15.65 -23.00 -23.22
C PRO A 160 -16.76 -24.09 -23.18
N ARG A 161 -17.65 -24.15 -24.19
CA ARG A 161 -18.74 -25.12 -24.30
C ARG A 161 -18.29 -26.48 -24.83
N VAL A 162 -17.07 -26.55 -25.38
CA VAL A 162 -16.48 -27.75 -25.94
C VAL A 162 -15.61 -28.47 -24.93
N ILE A 163 -15.77 -29.74 -24.74
CA ILE A 163 -14.88 -30.58 -23.94
C ILE A 163 -14.22 -31.61 -24.88
N THR A 164 -12.91 -31.48 -25.05
CA THR A 164 -12.06 -32.44 -25.77
C THR A 164 -11.36 -33.38 -24.78
N PRO A 165 -10.80 -34.53 -25.22
CA PRO A 165 -10.01 -35.40 -24.37
C PRO A 165 -8.87 -34.69 -23.65
N LEU A 166 -8.09 -33.85 -24.35
CA LEU A 166 -7.00 -33.08 -23.76
C LEU A 166 -7.50 -32.06 -22.72
N LYS A 167 -8.55 -31.29 -23.03
CA LYS A 167 -9.15 -30.34 -22.07
C LYS A 167 -9.62 -31.05 -20.80
N LYS A 168 -10.22 -32.24 -20.90
CA LYS A 168 -10.66 -33.03 -19.75
C LYS A 168 -9.48 -33.57 -18.93
N ALA A 169 -8.41 -34.05 -19.58
CA ALA A 169 -7.19 -34.50 -18.91
C ALA A 169 -6.46 -33.37 -18.18
N VAL A 170 -6.36 -32.19 -18.82
CA VAL A 170 -5.78 -31.00 -18.21
C VAL A 170 -6.57 -30.52 -16.99
N ALA A 171 -7.91 -30.46 -17.10
CA ALA A 171 -8.78 -30.07 -15.98
C ALA A 171 -8.70 -31.05 -14.80
N ALA A 172 -8.42 -32.34 -15.06
CA ALA A 172 -8.19 -33.36 -14.03
C ALA A 172 -6.73 -33.42 -13.51
N GLY A 173 -5.83 -32.57 -14.01
CA GLY A 173 -4.42 -32.56 -13.63
C GLY A 173 -3.61 -33.77 -14.06
N ARG A 174 -4.09 -34.56 -15.05
CA ARG A 174 -3.50 -35.83 -15.46
C ARG A 174 -2.43 -35.66 -16.54
N ALA A 175 -1.20 -35.42 -16.09
CA ALA A 175 -0.02 -35.24 -16.95
C ALA A 175 0.26 -36.48 -17.83
N ASP A 176 0.11 -37.69 -17.27
CA ASP A 176 0.31 -38.97 -17.92
C ASP A 176 -0.66 -39.19 -19.11
N ILE A 177 -1.92 -38.87 -18.92
CA ILE A 177 -2.96 -38.95 -19.94
C ILE A 177 -2.79 -37.85 -20.98
N ALA A 178 -2.50 -36.62 -20.54
CA ALA A 178 -2.25 -35.49 -21.44
C ALA A 178 -1.08 -35.76 -22.39
N ALA A 179 0.03 -36.31 -21.90
CA ALA A 179 1.16 -36.72 -22.71
C ALA A 179 0.79 -37.73 -23.81
N VAL A 180 0.02 -38.78 -23.46
CA VAL A 180 -0.42 -39.78 -24.43
C VAL A 180 -1.36 -39.20 -25.48
N LEU A 181 -2.26 -38.30 -25.10
CA LEU A 181 -3.17 -37.63 -26.06
C LEU A 181 -2.39 -36.70 -27.00
N LEU A 182 -1.42 -35.94 -26.48
CA LEU A 182 -0.56 -35.06 -27.28
C LEU A 182 0.35 -35.85 -28.24
N ASP A 183 0.88 -37.02 -27.82
CA ASP A 183 1.66 -37.91 -28.68
C ASP A 183 0.82 -38.50 -29.83
N LYS A 184 -0.50 -38.55 -29.67
CA LYS A 184 -1.46 -39.02 -30.69
C LYS A 184 -2.14 -37.87 -31.44
N GLY A 185 -1.59 -36.66 -31.35
CA GLY A 185 -1.99 -35.50 -32.12
C GLY A 185 -3.17 -34.72 -31.55
N ALA A 186 -3.36 -34.71 -30.25
CA ALA A 186 -4.32 -33.81 -29.61
C ALA A 186 -3.89 -32.34 -29.79
N ASP A 187 -4.84 -31.50 -30.19
CA ASP A 187 -4.62 -30.09 -30.46
C ASP A 187 -4.71 -29.22 -29.18
N GLY A 188 -4.06 -28.05 -29.22
CA GLY A 188 -4.21 -27.00 -28.20
C GLY A 188 -3.15 -27.00 -27.08
N ALA A 189 -2.03 -27.72 -27.25
CA ALA A 189 -0.96 -27.77 -26.24
C ALA A 189 -0.53 -26.37 -25.77
N ALA A 190 -0.27 -25.45 -26.69
CA ALA A 190 0.15 -24.08 -26.37
C ALA A 190 -0.94 -23.29 -25.63
N TYR A 191 -2.19 -23.41 -26.05
CA TYR A 191 -3.33 -22.77 -25.40
C TYR A 191 -3.51 -23.26 -23.96
N PHE A 192 -3.55 -24.59 -23.74
CA PHE A 192 -3.70 -25.15 -22.39
C PHE A 192 -2.48 -24.90 -21.50
N LEU A 193 -1.29 -24.78 -22.07
CA LEU A 193 -0.09 -24.36 -21.33
C LEU A 193 -0.27 -22.93 -20.83
N ALA A 194 -0.63 -21.99 -21.69
CA ALA A 194 -0.82 -20.59 -21.31
C ALA A 194 -1.86 -20.42 -20.19
N GLU A 195 -2.99 -21.13 -20.30
CA GLU A 195 -4.08 -21.07 -19.32
C GLU A 195 -3.71 -21.69 -17.96
N ASN A 196 -2.82 -22.68 -17.92
CA ASN A 196 -2.58 -23.49 -16.72
C ASN A 196 -1.16 -23.35 -16.13
N VAL A 197 -0.25 -22.66 -16.79
CA VAL A 197 1.17 -22.57 -16.41
C VAL A 197 1.41 -22.05 -14.98
N ARG A 198 0.49 -21.26 -14.45
CA ARG A 198 0.59 -20.67 -13.09
C ARG A 198 0.16 -21.62 -11.98
N THR A 199 -0.72 -22.56 -12.27
CA THR A 199 -1.44 -23.35 -11.25
C THR A 199 -1.30 -24.87 -11.40
N ALA A 200 -0.93 -25.34 -12.58
CA ALA A 200 -0.78 -26.77 -12.83
C ALA A 200 0.51 -27.34 -12.22
N ALA A 201 0.49 -28.62 -11.90
CA ALA A 201 1.68 -29.35 -11.47
C ALA A 201 2.79 -29.31 -12.56
N PRO A 202 4.06 -29.29 -12.18
CA PRO A 202 5.18 -29.18 -13.14
C PRO A 202 5.19 -30.27 -14.22
N GLU A 203 4.73 -31.47 -13.90
CA GLU A 203 4.63 -32.60 -14.81
C GLU A 203 3.63 -32.36 -15.94
N LEU A 204 2.49 -31.73 -15.62
CA LEU A 204 1.48 -31.37 -16.61
C LEU A 204 1.98 -30.23 -17.50
N VAL A 205 2.63 -29.21 -16.90
CA VAL A 205 3.25 -28.10 -17.65
C VAL A 205 4.31 -28.63 -18.62
N ARG A 206 5.13 -29.58 -18.19
CA ARG A 206 6.15 -30.24 -19.05
C ARG A 206 5.50 -31.02 -20.20
N ALA A 207 4.47 -31.80 -19.91
CA ALA A 207 3.76 -32.58 -20.93
C ALA A 207 3.13 -31.69 -22.03
N LEU A 208 2.55 -30.54 -21.63
CA LEU A 208 2.00 -29.56 -22.56
C LEU A 208 3.12 -28.81 -23.31
N GLY A 209 4.15 -28.35 -22.63
CA GLY A 209 5.23 -27.52 -23.18
C GLY A 209 6.10 -28.25 -24.18
N ASP A 210 6.39 -29.56 -23.98
CA ASP A 210 7.16 -30.37 -24.92
C ASP A 210 6.45 -30.54 -26.29
N LYS A 211 5.17 -30.24 -26.37
CA LYS A 211 4.34 -30.33 -27.58
C LYS A 211 3.76 -28.96 -28.04
N ALA A 212 4.01 -27.89 -27.31
CA ALA A 212 3.44 -26.57 -27.57
C ALA A 212 4.17 -25.79 -28.69
N GLY A 213 5.30 -26.27 -29.20
CA GLY A 213 6.13 -25.57 -30.18
C GLY A 213 7.14 -24.61 -29.51
N ASP A 214 7.39 -23.47 -30.14
CA ASP A 214 8.30 -22.46 -29.55
C ASP A 214 7.57 -21.73 -28.42
N LEU A 215 8.02 -21.94 -27.20
CA LEU A 215 7.40 -21.37 -26.02
C LEU A 215 7.50 -19.83 -25.94
N ARG A 216 8.39 -19.21 -26.74
CA ARG A 216 8.53 -17.76 -26.85
C ARG A 216 7.40 -17.10 -27.64
N GLU A 217 6.75 -17.89 -28.49
CA GLU A 217 5.63 -17.43 -29.33
C GLU A 217 4.25 -17.57 -28.65
N ILE A 218 4.22 -18.11 -27.43
CA ILE A 218 2.96 -18.28 -26.69
C ILE A 218 2.50 -16.96 -26.12
N GLU A 219 1.35 -16.49 -26.57
CA GLU A 219 0.72 -15.26 -26.08
C GLU A 219 0.14 -15.43 -24.67
N THR A 220 0.61 -14.62 -23.71
CA THR A 220 0.13 -14.52 -22.33
C THR A 220 -0.24 -13.08 -21.95
N GLY A 221 -0.99 -12.39 -22.82
CA GLY A 221 -1.22 -10.95 -22.72
C GLY A 221 -0.03 -10.15 -23.27
N ASN A 222 0.53 -9.25 -22.47
CA ASN A 222 1.66 -8.38 -22.89
C ASN A 222 3.02 -8.85 -22.35
N THR A 223 3.16 -10.09 -21.89
CA THR A 223 4.39 -10.63 -21.29
C THR A 223 4.74 -12.00 -21.88
N ASP A 224 6.02 -12.38 -21.84
CA ASP A 224 6.45 -13.74 -22.19
C ASP A 224 5.96 -14.77 -21.15
N LEU A 225 5.96 -16.06 -21.54
CA LEU A 225 5.42 -17.15 -20.74
C LEU A 225 6.11 -17.32 -19.38
N LEU A 226 7.46 -17.15 -19.35
CA LEU A 226 8.24 -17.27 -18.12
C LEU A 226 7.89 -16.14 -17.14
N THR A 227 7.84 -14.90 -17.62
CA THR A 227 7.46 -13.72 -16.83
C THR A 227 6.03 -13.84 -16.31
N TYR A 228 5.10 -14.36 -17.13
CA TYR A 228 3.72 -14.61 -16.71
C TYR A 228 3.63 -15.68 -15.62
N ALA A 229 4.37 -16.79 -15.77
CA ALA A 229 4.39 -17.87 -14.79
C ALA A 229 5.02 -17.47 -13.45
N ALA A 230 5.99 -16.54 -13.48
CA ALA A 230 6.79 -16.12 -12.32
C ALA A 230 5.96 -15.59 -11.13
N GLU A 231 4.73 -15.13 -11.37
CA GLU A 231 3.86 -14.62 -10.30
C GLU A 231 3.48 -15.69 -9.27
N THR A 232 3.09 -16.89 -9.73
CA THR A 232 2.52 -17.90 -8.84
C THR A 232 2.92 -19.35 -9.13
N ALA A 233 3.60 -19.61 -10.25
CA ALA A 233 3.94 -20.99 -10.63
C ALA A 233 4.97 -21.61 -9.68
N PRO A 234 4.91 -22.94 -9.44
CA PRO A 234 5.91 -23.65 -8.62
C PRO A 234 7.33 -23.57 -9.21
N ALA A 235 8.34 -23.71 -8.35
CA ALA A 235 9.75 -23.67 -8.75
C ALA A 235 10.09 -24.68 -9.87
N GLY A 236 9.53 -25.88 -9.84
CA GLY A 236 9.71 -26.90 -10.87
C GLY A 236 9.17 -26.50 -12.24
N THR A 237 8.06 -25.75 -12.29
CA THR A 237 7.52 -25.18 -13.53
C THR A 237 8.46 -24.12 -14.09
N LEU A 238 8.95 -23.20 -13.23
CA LEU A 238 9.87 -22.13 -13.63
C LEU A 238 11.20 -22.71 -14.13
N ALA A 239 11.74 -23.74 -13.48
CA ALA A 239 12.95 -24.45 -13.92
C ALA A 239 12.78 -25.02 -15.33
N TYR A 240 11.67 -25.67 -15.62
CA TYR A 240 11.35 -26.19 -16.96
C TYR A 240 11.26 -25.06 -18.00
N LEU A 241 10.58 -23.95 -17.69
CA LEU A 241 10.44 -22.81 -18.61
C LEU A 241 11.78 -22.13 -18.90
N ILE A 242 12.65 -22.03 -17.91
CA ILE A 242 14.02 -21.50 -18.07
C ILE A 242 14.83 -22.44 -18.98
N GLU A 243 14.80 -23.76 -18.73
CA GLU A 243 15.45 -24.78 -19.56
C GLU A 243 15.03 -24.67 -21.03
N LYS A 244 13.76 -24.40 -21.27
CA LYS A 244 13.19 -24.23 -22.63
C LYS A 244 13.35 -22.82 -23.19
N ASN A 245 14.02 -21.89 -22.49
CA ASN A 245 14.21 -20.49 -22.91
C ASN A 245 12.87 -19.77 -23.21
N ALA A 246 11.87 -19.96 -22.35
CA ALA A 246 10.48 -19.51 -22.58
C ALA A 246 10.26 -18.02 -22.30
N GLY A 247 11.29 -17.23 -21.99
CA GLY A 247 11.17 -15.79 -21.73
C GLY A 247 12.40 -15.14 -21.10
N ASP A 248 12.25 -13.88 -20.69
CA ASP A 248 13.33 -13.08 -20.08
C ASP A 248 13.44 -13.38 -18.57
N VAL A 249 14.57 -13.99 -18.18
CA VAL A 249 14.86 -14.33 -16.77
C VAL A 249 14.94 -13.09 -15.86
N ASN A 250 15.35 -11.92 -16.39
CA ASN A 250 15.40 -10.69 -15.59
C ASN A 250 13.99 -10.12 -15.35
N ALA A 251 13.16 -10.12 -16.37
CA ALA A 251 11.77 -9.70 -16.25
C ALA A 251 11.00 -10.61 -15.27
N ALA A 252 11.22 -11.92 -15.37
CA ALA A 252 10.63 -12.91 -14.48
C ALA A 252 11.10 -12.74 -13.02
N LEU A 253 12.40 -12.50 -12.78
CA LEU A 253 12.90 -12.20 -11.45
C LEU A 253 12.24 -10.95 -10.84
N GLN A 254 12.11 -9.87 -11.62
CA GLN A 254 11.41 -8.67 -11.16
C GLN A 254 9.94 -8.95 -10.79
N ARG A 255 9.28 -9.83 -11.55
CA ARG A 255 7.90 -10.23 -11.28
C ARG A 255 7.77 -11.01 -9.96
N VAL A 256 8.70 -11.93 -9.68
CA VAL A 256 8.76 -12.65 -8.39
C VAL A 256 8.92 -11.67 -7.24
N LEU A 257 9.86 -10.74 -7.33
CA LEU A 257 10.16 -9.77 -6.28
C LEU A 257 9.01 -8.81 -5.98
N THR A 258 8.20 -8.46 -6.99
CA THR A 258 7.06 -7.55 -6.81
C THR A 258 5.81 -8.23 -6.28
N HIS A 259 5.45 -9.39 -6.81
CA HIS A 259 4.14 -10.03 -6.54
C HIS A 259 4.16 -11.03 -5.38
N ARG A 260 5.21 -11.84 -5.24
CA ARG A 260 5.29 -12.84 -4.16
C ARG A 260 5.52 -12.21 -2.79
N LYS A 261 6.28 -11.10 -2.72
CA LYS A 261 6.48 -10.34 -1.48
C LYS A 261 5.17 -9.75 -0.93
N ASP A 262 4.23 -9.39 -1.80
CA ASP A 262 2.94 -8.84 -1.37
C ASP A 262 1.96 -9.94 -0.92
N ALA A 263 2.02 -11.13 -1.49
CA ALA A 263 1.21 -12.29 -1.08
C ALA A 263 1.58 -12.80 0.33
N GLU A 264 2.87 -12.84 0.67
CA GLU A 264 3.33 -13.22 2.01
C GLU A 264 2.93 -12.18 3.08
N ARG A 265 2.94 -10.88 2.74
CA ARG A 265 2.45 -9.81 3.64
C ARG A 265 0.95 -9.86 3.89
N THR A 266 0.16 -10.28 2.91
CA THR A 266 -1.30 -10.40 3.05
C THR A 266 -1.71 -11.69 3.75
N GLY A 267 -1.00 -12.80 3.54
CA GLY A 267 -1.16 -14.06 4.25
C GLY A 267 -0.85 -13.96 5.75
N ALA A 268 0.25 -13.31 6.12
CA ALA A 268 0.62 -13.07 7.52
C ALA A 268 -0.38 -12.17 8.27
N LYS A 269 -1.11 -11.29 7.57
CA LYS A 269 -2.21 -10.51 8.17
C LYS A 269 -3.49 -11.30 8.34
N ALA A 270 -3.74 -12.31 7.51
CA ALA A 270 -4.92 -13.17 7.62
C ALA A 270 -4.80 -14.17 8.78
N GLU A 271 -3.62 -14.70 9.06
CA GLU A 271 -3.39 -15.58 10.21
C GLU A 271 -3.47 -14.85 11.55
N ASN A 272 -3.12 -13.58 11.63
CA ASN A 272 -3.24 -12.76 12.84
C ASN A 272 -4.64 -12.15 13.07
N GLY A 273 -5.57 -12.30 12.15
CA GLY A 273 -6.93 -11.73 12.20
C GLY A 273 -8.00 -12.65 12.81
N ASN A 274 -7.73 -13.94 13.01
CA ASN A 274 -8.75 -14.93 13.39
C ASN A 274 -8.53 -15.65 14.75
N ALA A 275 -7.81 -15.02 15.69
CA ALA A 275 -7.72 -15.51 17.07
C ALA A 275 -8.52 -14.59 18.02
N LYS A 276 -9.85 -14.61 17.89
CA LYS A 276 -10.78 -14.27 18.96
C LYS A 276 -11.63 -15.50 19.23
N THR A 277 -11.25 -16.25 20.25
CA THR A 277 -12.24 -16.86 21.16
C THR A 277 -11.54 -17.57 22.32
N GLU A 278 -12.15 -17.31 23.47
CA GLU A 278 -12.16 -18.07 24.72
C GLU A 278 -11.02 -17.91 25.71
N LYS A 279 -11.33 -17.03 26.67
CA LYS A 279 -10.78 -17.08 28.02
C LYS A 279 -11.25 -18.35 28.73
N VAL A 280 -10.34 -19.25 29.04
CA VAL A 280 -10.47 -20.10 30.23
C VAL A 280 -9.19 -19.91 31.04
N GLY A 281 -9.39 -19.46 32.25
CA GLY A 281 -8.30 -19.24 33.19
C GLY A 281 -7.75 -20.54 33.77
N VAL A 282 -6.43 -20.58 33.90
CA VAL A 282 -5.78 -21.36 34.97
C VAL A 282 -4.53 -20.59 35.42
N VAL A 283 -4.39 -20.56 36.73
CA VAL A 283 -3.42 -19.90 37.57
C VAL A 283 -2.03 -20.58 37.49
N GLY A 284 -0.99 -19.76 37.45
CA GLY A 284 0.27 -19.99 38.16
C GLY A 284 1.27 -20.93 37.53
N ALA A 285 2.43 -20.40 37.16
CA ALA A 285 3.75 -20.85 37.63
C ALA A 285 4.84 -19.94 37.04
N GLU A 286 5.55 -19.27 37.90
CA GLU A 286 6.89 -18.74 37.64
C GLU A 286 7.80 -19.90 37.19
N ASN A 287 8.64 -19.65 36.15
CA ASN A 287 10.02 -20.18 36.17
C ASN A 287 10.84 -19.60 34.97
N ASN A 288 11.92 -18.99 35.35
CA ASN A 288 13.23 -18.87 34.73
C ASN A 288 13.37 -19.46 33.32
N ALA A 289 13.60 -18.58 32.36
CA ALA A 289 14.24 -18.95 31.12
C ALA A 289 15.72 -18.58 31.19
N GLU A 290 16.54 -19.58 31.42
CA GLU A 290 17.96 -19.55 31.17
C GLU A 290 18.20 -19.36 29.68
N ALA A 291 19.00 -18.36 29.35
CA ALA A 291 19.49 -18.15 28.00
C ALA A 291 20.51 -19.23 27.66
N GLU A 292 20.09 -20.31 27.02
CA GLU A 292 21.02 -21.21 26.35
C GLU A 292 21.50 -20.57 25.02
N ASN A 293 22.80 -20.32 24.98
CA ASN A 293 23.56 -20.12 23.75
C ASN A 293 23.46 -21.37 22.87
N GLY A 294 22.55 -21.33 21.93
CA GLY A 294 22.39 -22.34 20.89
C GLY A 294 23.04 -21.90 19.58
N ALA A 295 24.36 -22.06 19.48
CA ALA A 295 25.01 -22.24 18.18
C ALA A 295 24.58 -23.60 17.63
N ASN A 296 23.43 -23.68 16.99
CA ASN A 296 22.96 -24.68 16.03
C ASN A 296 21.50 -24.37 15.69
N ALA A 297 21.27 -23.26 14.99
CA ALA A 297 20.03 -23.11 14.27
C ALA A 297 20.11 -24.08 13.09
N ALA A 298 19.37 -25.21 13.18
CA ALA A 298 19.11 -26.07 12.05
C ALA A 298 18.74 -25.20 10.85
N GLU A 299 19.42 -25.43 9.70
CA GLU A 299 19.11 -24.83 8.43
C GLU A 299 17.58 -24.94 8.22
N LYS A 300 16.87 -23.84 8.35
CA LYS A 300 15.49 -23.77 7.94
C LYS A 300 15.48 -24.03 6.45
N ASN A 301 14.67 -24.97 5.97
CA ASN A 301 14.45 -25.13 4.55
C ASN A 301 14.09 -23.75 3.96
N PRO A 302 14.77 -23.31 2.88
CA PRO A 302 14.54 -22.02 2.29
C PRO A 302 13.08 -21.90 1.85
N SER A 303 12.50 -20.71 1.94
CA SER A 303 11.19 -20.45 1.37
C SER A 303 11.17 -20.77 -0.13
N GLU A 304 10.03 -21.12 -0.66
CA GLU A 304 9.88 -21.36 -2.10
C GLU A 304 10.31 -20.15 -2.92
N THR A 305 10.04 -18.94 -2.41
CA THR A 305 10.43 -17.67 -3.05
C THR A 305 11.96 -17.54 -3.15
N ALA A 306 12.69 -17.89 -2.09
CA ALA A 306 14.15 -17.88 -2.09
C ALA A 306 14.73 -18.88 -3.10
N GLN A 307 14.19 -20.10 -3.15
CA GLN A 307 14.60 -21.13 -4.13
C GLN A 307 14.39 -20.67 -5.57
N ILE A 308 13.28 -19.98 -5.82
CA ILE A 308 12.97 -19.43 -7.15
C ILE A 308 13.93 -18.32 -7.54
N ILE A 309 14.24 -17.41 -6.62
CA ILE A 309 15.22 -16.33 -6.87
C ILE A 309 16.59 -16.96 -7.19
N GLU A 310 17.03 -17.92 -6.41
CA GLU A 310 18.28 -18.66 -6.62
C GLU A 310 18.32 -19.31 -8.02
N LEU A 311 17.22 -19.95 -8.42
CA LEU A 311 17.06 -20.55 -9.74
C LEU A 311 17.24 -19.52 -10.87
N PHE A 312 16.62 -18.34 -10.77
CA PHE A 312 16.77 -17.30 -11.79
C PHE A 312 18.21 -16.78 -11.88
N LEU A 313 18.87 -16.60 -10.75
CA LEU A 313 20.24 -16.11 -10.70
C LEU A 313 21.25 -17.11 -11.28
N GLN A 314 21.12 -18.41 -10.98
CA GLN A 314 21.91 -19.49 -11.58
C GLN A 314 21.76 -19.55 -13.10
N ASN A 315 20.65 -19.06 -13.63
CA ASN A 315 20.36 -19.03 -15.07
C ASN A 315 20.55 -17.63 -15.70
N GLY A 316 21.37 -16.78 -15.07
CA GLY A 316 21.87 -15.54 -15.66
C GLY A 316 21.00 -14.30 -15.45
N ALA A 317 20.02 -14.35 -14.56
CA ALA A 317 19.32 -13.15 -14.12
C ALA A 317 20.30 -12.22 -13.37
N ARG A 318 20.17 -10.92 -13.60
CA ARG A 318 21.00 -9.92 -12.92
C ARG A 318 20.54 -9.74 -11.49
N PRO A 319 21.44 -9.83 -10.49
CA PRO A 319 21.08 -9.62 -9.10
C PRO A 319 20.55 -8.20 -8.89
N THR A 320 19.46 -8.12 -8.12
CA THR A 320 18.90 -6.84 -7.67
C THR A 320 19.08 -6.69 -6.16
N VAL A 321 19.12 -5.44 -5.70
CA VAL A 321 19.20 -5.15 -4.25
C VAL A 321 18.05 -5.82 -3.48
N ALA A 322 16.86 -5.84 -4.05
CA ALA A 322 15.69 -6.51 -3.45
C ALA A 322 15.87 -8.04 -3.30
N ALA A 323 16.56 -8.69 -4.27
CA ALA A 323 16.92 -10.10 -4.16
C ALA A 323 17.94 -10.33 -3.04
N MET A 324 18.93 -9.44 -2.90
CA MET A 324 19.93 -9.48 -1.86
C MET A 324 19.32 -9.28 -0.46
N GLU A 325 18.43 -8.31 -0.30
CA GLU A 325 17.67 -8.10 0.95
C GLU A 325 16.92 -9.37 1.38
N LEU A 326 16.22 -10.01 0.45
CA LEU A 326 15.45 -11.20 0.76
C LEU A 326 16.34 -12.39 1.14
N MET A 327 17.44 -12.60 0.42
CA MET A 327 18.41 -13.66 0.75
C MET A 327 19.05 -13.46 2.12
N LEU A 328 19.39 -12.21 2.48
CA LEU A 328 19.86 -11.86 3.81
C LEU A 328 18.79 -12.10 4.88
N ALA A 329 17.55 -11.69 4.64
CA ALA A 329 16.45 -11.87 5.57
C ALA A 329 16.18 -13.36 5.88
N GLU A 330 16.40 -14.25 4.91
CA GLU A 330 16.26 -15.69 5.06
C GLU A 330 17.55 -16.41 5.56
N ARG A 331 18.59 -15.63 5.86
CA ARG A 331 19.91 -16.14 6.32
C ARG A 331 20.57 -17.11 5.33
N ARG A 332 20.34 -16.91 4.03
CA ARG A 332 20.95 -17.69 2.95
C ARG A 332 22.30 -17.10 2.55
N THR A 333 23.29 -17.32 3.39
CA THR A 333 24.65 -16.74 3.21
C THR A 333 25.31 -17.16 1.90
N ASP A 334 25.14 -18.41 1.51
CA ASP A 334 25.69 -18.99 0.27
C ASP A 334 25.07 -18.37 -0.99
N ALA A 335 23.76 -18.26 -1.05
CA ALA A 335 23.04 -17.59 -2.15
C ALA A 335 23.35 -16.09 -2.18
N TYR A 336 23.42 -15.44 -1.04
CA TYR A 336 23.83 -14.05 -0.93
C TYR A 336 25.26 -13.81 -1.40
N LEU A 337 26.21 -14.67 -1.03
CA LEU A 337 27.61 -14.58 -1.49
C LEU A 337 27.71 -14.74 -3.01
N ALA A 338 26.94 -15.67 -3.59
CA ALA A 338 26.88 -15.83 -5.05
C ALA A 338 26.30 -14.57 -5.75
N LEU A 339 25.27 -13.97 -5.17
CA LEU A 339 24.66 -12.73 -5.63
C LEU A 339 25.63 -11.55 -5.58
N ALA A 340 26.31 -11.38 -4.48
CA ALA A 340 27.21 -10.28 -4.24
C ALA A 340 28.46 -10.35 -5.13
N GLN A 341 28.94 -11.55 -5.50
CA GLN A 341 29.98 -11.73 -6.51
C GLN A 341 29.55 -11.24 -7.91
N CYS A 342 28.27 -11.22 -8.19
CA CYS A 342 27.72 -10.75 -9.46
C CYS A 342 27.32 -9.26 -9.42
N SER A 343 27.31 -8.61 -8.24
CA SER A 343 26.90 -7.20 -8.12
C SER A 343 28.11 -6.27 -8.12
N PRO A 344 28.20 -5.31 -9.04
CA PRO A 344 29.35 -4.42 -9.13
C PRO A 344 29.36 -3.29 -8.09
N ASN A 345 28.29 -3.11 -7.26
CA ASN A 345 28.19 -2.00 -6.33
C ASN A 345 27.85 -2.48 -4.89
N PRO A 346 28.86 -2.62 -4.01
CA PRO A 346 28.65 -3.01 -2.62
C PRO A 346 27.92 -1.93 -1.78
N ASN A 347 27.83 -0.69 -2.31
CA ASN A 347 27.16 0.46 -1.68
C ASN A 347 25.74 0.68 -2.27
N ALA A 348 25.15 -0.33 -2.92
CA ALA A 348 23.80 -0.22 -3.47
C ALA A 348 22.76 0.03 -2.37
N LEU A 349 21.72 0.82 -2.70
CA LEU A 349 20.67 1.18 -1.76
C LEU A 349 19.46 0.22 -1.86
N THR A 350 18.89 -0.11 -0.72
CA THR A 350 17.67 -0.89 -0.56
C THR A 350 16.43 -0.10 -1.02
N ALA A 351 15.28 -0.76 -1.07
CA ALA A 351 14.00 -0.09 -1.35
C ALA A 351 13.63 0.99 -0.31
N LYS A 352 14.23 0.92 0.89
CA LYS A 352 14.09 1.93 1.95
C LYS A 352 15.12 3.06 1.85
N ASN A 353 15.93 3.06 0.80
CA ASN A 353 17.03 4.00 0.61
C ASN A 353 18.14 3.86 1.66
N GLU A 354 18.35 2.67 2.19
CA GLU A 354 19.44 2.27 3.09
C GLU A 354 20.51 1.51 2.31
N SER A 355 21.76 1.57 2.70
CA SER A 355 22.79 0.72 2.08
C SER A 355 22.57 -0.74 2.47
N ILE A 356 22.96 -1.67 1.58
CA ILE A 356 22.81 -3.09 1.88
C ILE A 356 23.69 -3.51 3.05
N LEU A 357 24.82 -2.82 3.26
CA LEU A 357 25.68 -3.01 4.43
C LEU A 357 24.95 -2.58 5.73
N MET A 358 24.20 -1.46 5.69
CA MET A 358 23.36 -1.01 6.81
C MET A 358 22.33 -2.08 7.18
N TYR A 359 21.61 -2.58 6.17
CA TYR A 359 20.62 -3.63 6.37
C TYR A 359 21.22 -4.91 6.97
N ALA A 360 22.40 -5.35 6.49
CA ALA A 360 23.10 -6.52 7.03
C ALA A 360 23.54 -6.28 8.47
N ALA A 361 24.05 -5.09 8.79
CA ALA A 361 24.52 -4.74 10.14
C ALA A 361 23.37 -4.59 11.15
N GLU A 362 22.25 -4.00 10.77
CA GLU A 362 21.05 -3.87 11.63
C GLU A 362 20.46 -5.23 12.03
N ASN A 363 20.53 -6.19 11.12
CA ASN A 363 19.96 -7.52 11.32
C ASN A 363 20.98 -8.56 11.85
N GLY A 364 22.23 -8.14 12.07
CA GLY A 364 23.26 -9.02 12.66
C GLY A 364 23.80 -10.10 11.72
N TYR A 365 23.75 -9.88 10.40
CA TYR A 365 24.25 -10.85 9.40
C TYR A 365 25.77 -10.73 9.26
N VAL A 366 26.54 -11.28 10.21
CA VAL A 366 28.00 -11.14 10.33
C VAL A 366 28.73 -11.51 9.04
N ASP A 367 28.40 -12.64 8.42
CA ASP A 367 29.04 -13.09 7.17
C ASP A 367 28.71 -12.18 6.00
N GLY A 368 27.48 -11.68 5.92
CA GLY A 368 27.09 -10.67 4.94
C GLY A 368 27.83 -9.34 5.11
N VAL A 369 27.97 -8.87 6.35
CA VAL A 369 28.78 -7.68 6.68
C VAL A 369 30.24 -7.89 6.31
N ARG A 370 30.85 -9.02 6.69
CA ARG A 370 32.24 -9.39 6.34
C ARG A 370 32.45 -9.33 4.85
N PHE A 371 31.59 -10.01 4.09
CA PHE A 371 31.69 -10.08 2.65
C PHE A 371 31.60 -8.70 2.00
N LEU A 372 30.58 -7.90 2.38
CA LEU A 372 30.40 -6.55 1.80
C LEU A 372 31.60 -5.64 2.06
N LEU A 373 32.16 -5.68 3.26
CA LEU A 373 33.39 -4.96 3.60
C LEU A 373 34.59 -5.42 2.76
N GLU A 374 34.73 -6.73 2.47
CA GLU A 374 35.73 -7.28 1.56
C GLU A 374 35.58 -6.81 0.12
N GLN A 375 34.34 -6.57 -0.31
CA GLN A 375 34.04 -5.98 -1.62
C GLN A 375 34.19 -4.45 -1.65
N GLY A 376 34.60 -3.82 -0.55
CA GLY A 376 34.83 -2.38 -0.47
C GLY A 376 33.59 -1.55 -0.12
N ALA A 377 32.60 -2.15 0.54
CA ALA A 377 31.50 -1.37 1.10
C ALA A 377 32.02 -0.40 2.17
N ASP A 378 31.46 0.81 2.16
CA ASP A 378 31.87 1.88 3.07
C ASP A 378 31.04 1.87 4.37
N MET A 379 31.66 1.51 5.47
CA MET A 379 31.02 1.49 6.80
C MET A 379 30.72 2.89 7.37
N TRP A 380 31.34 3.91 6.82
CA TRP A 380 31.12 5.32 7.16
C TRP A 380 30.10 6.01 6.26
N GLN A 381 29.63 5.33 5.21
CA GLN A 381 28.57 5.88 4.36
C GLN A 381 27.40 6.32 5.21
N ALA A 382 27.00 7.59 5.06
CA ALA A 382 25.85 8.16 5.74
C ALA A 382 24.59 7.98 4.88
N GLU A 383 23.52 7.53 5.51
CA GLU A 383 22.18 7.49 4.94
C GLU A 383 21.59 8.92 4.84
N ALA A 384 20.45 9.04 4.16
CA ALA A 384 19.75 10.34 4.01
C ALA A 384 19.36 11.00 5.36
N ASP A 385 19.21 10.20 6.41
CA ASP A 385 18.93 10.64 7.79
C ASP A 385 20.20 10.89 8.63
N GLY A 386 21.38 10.75 8.04
CA GLY A 386 22.69 10.97 8.67
C GLY A 386 23.19 9.77 9.50
N ARG A 387 22.50 8.65 9.53
CA ARG A 387 22.99 7.41 10.18
C ARG A 387 24.12 6.80 9.35
N THR A 388 25.17 6.31 10.03
CA THR A 388 26.23 5.50 9.42
C THR A 388 26.10 4.04 9.83
N VAL A 389 26.65 3.12 9.03
CA VAL A 389 26.62 1.68 9.33
C VAL A 389 27.26 1.40 10.68
N ILE A 390 28.47 1.94 10.92
CA ILE A 390 29.20 1.74 12.19
C ILE A 390 28.46 2.39 13.36
N GLY A 391 27.84 3.58 13.17
CA GLY A 391 27.05 4.23 14.21
C GLY A 391 25.81 3.44 14.60
N THR A 392 25.15 2.85 13.63
CA THR A 392 23.98 1.99 13.84
C THR A 392 24.35 0.68 14.49
N ALA A 393 25.47 0.05 14.07
CA ALA A 393 25.99 -1.15 14.71
C ALA A 393 26.34 -0.91 16.19
N VAL A 394 27.00 0.21 16.51
CA VAL A 394 27.33 0.60 17.88
C VAL A 394 26.06 0.75 18.74
N LYS A 395 25.00 1.36 18.22
CA LYS A 395 23.69 1.45 18.92
C LYS A 395 23.07 0.09 19.17
N ASN A 396 23.21 -0.83 18.22
CA ASN A 396 22.64 -2.18 18.26
C ASN A 396 23.60 -3.22 18.88
N ALA A 397 24.75 -2.79 19.40
CA ALA A 397 25.82 -3.69 19.87
C ALA A 397 25.40 -4.64 21.00
N ALA A 398 24.34 -4.33 21.74
CA ALA A 398 23.77 -5.26 22.72
C ALA A 398 23.13 -6.49 22.08
N LYS A 399 22.64 -6.35 20.82
CA LYS A 399 22.01 -7.44 20.07
C LYS A 399 23.00 -8.18 19.17
N HIS A 400 23.95 -7.45 18.57
CA HIS A 400 24.86 -7.92 17.53
C HIS A 400 26.31 -7.46 17.82
N PRO A 401 26.94 -7.88 18.94
CA PRO A 401 28.29 -7.44 19.32
C PRO A 401 29.35 -7.86 18.29
N GLU A 402 29.14 -8.99 17.60
CA GLU A 402 30.08 -9.53 16.61
C GLU A 402 30.18 -8.62 15.37
N VAL A 403 29.10 -7.94 14.99
CA VAL A 403 29.09 -6.96 13.88
C VAL A 403 29.98 -5.78 14.24
N VAL A 404 29.86 -5.26 15.47
CA VAL A 404 30.69 -4.14 15.93
C VAL A 404 32.16 -4.51 15.96
N ALA A 405 32.49 -5.69 16.49
CA ALA A 405 33.88 -6.19 16.53
C ALA A 405 34.46 -6.30 15.12
N LEU A 406 33.70 -6.80 14.15
CA LEU A 406 34.11 -6.90 12.77
C LEU A 406 34.35 -5.54 12.12
N LEU A 407 33.50 -4.54 12.39
CA LEU A 407 33.66 -3.18 11.89
C LEU A 407 34.87 -2.49 12.51
N GLU A 408 35.13 -2.69 13.81
CA GLU A 408 36.34 -2.19 14.48
C GLU A 408 37.64 -2.76 13.87
N GLU A 409 37.68 -4.06 13.55
CA GLU A 409 38.83 -4.70 12.91
C GLU A 409 39.18 -4.10 11.53
N ARG A 410 38.22 -3.48 10.88
CA ARG A 410 38.37 -2.88 9.55
C ARG A 410 38.85 -1.42 9.58
N LEU A 411 38.86 -0.78 10.76
CA LEU A 411 39.42 0.57 10.90
C LEU A 411 40.94 0.55 10.67
N LYS A 412 41.43 1.45 9.84
CA LYS A 412 42.87 1.62 9.56
C LYS A 412 43.57 2.33 10.70
N ASP A 413 42.86 3.25 11.36
CA ASP A 413 43.28 4.01 12.51
C ASP A 413 42.10 4.09 13.50
N ILE A 414 42.37 3.92 14.80
CA ILE A 414 41.37 4.03 15.85
C ILE A 414 40.70 5.43 15.90
N ASN A 415 41.38 6.43 15.35
CA ASN A 415 40.91 7.80 15.20
C ASN A 415 40.42 8.13 13.79
N GLU A 416 40.22 7.12 12.94
CA GLU A 416 39.69 7.29 11.59
C GLU A 416 38.34 8.02 11.66
N PRO A 417 38.17 9.18 10.98
CA PRO A 417 36.92 9.91 11.01
C PRO A 417 35.99 9.37 9.95
N GLY A 418 34.70 9.26 10.27
CA GLY A 418 33.63 9.06 9.34
C GLY A 418 33.35 10.27 8.45
N TYR A 419 32.37 10.16 7.58
CA TYR A 419 32.01 11.20 6.62
C TYR A 419 31.65 12.55 7.30
N ASN A 420 30.98 12.50 8.44
CA ASN A 420 30.64 13.68 9.25
C ASN A 420 31.74 14.06 10.23
N GLY A 421 32.93 13.43 10.17
CA GLY A 421 34.04 13.67 11.07
C GLY A 421 33.93 12.95 12.42
N GLU A 422 32.86 12.15 12.64
CA GLU A 422 32.69 11.35 13.86
C GLU A 422 33.71 10.21 13.92
N THR A 423 34.24 9.95 15.11
CA THR A 423 35.13 8.83 15.40
C THR A 423 34.38 7.74 16.15
N LEU A 424 34.94 6.51 16.15
CA LEU A 424 34.42 5.41 16.96
C LEU A 424 34.21 5.79 18.43
N LEU A 425 35.15 6.57 18.99
CA LEU A 425 35.07 7.06 20.37
C LEU A 425 33.85 7.95 20.60
N MET A 426 33.49 8.81 19.63
CA MET A 426 32.28 9.64 19.67
C MET A 426 31.01 8.79 19.64
N LEU A 427 30.98 7.75 18.80
CA LEU A 427 29.84 6.83 18.69
C LEU A 427 29.61 6.07 20.01
N TYR A 428 30.68 5.61 20.66
CA TYR A 428 30.59 4.97 21.99
C TYR A 428 30.14 5.94 23.07
N ALA A 429 30.66 7.16 23.06
CA ALA A 429 30.22 8.22 23.99
C ALA A 429 28.73 8.49 23.86
N GLY A 430 28.24 8.66 22.62
CA GLY A 430 26.84 8.95 22.33
C GLY A 430 25.88 7.79 22.57
N SER A 431 26.37 6.54 22.55
CA SER A 431 25.55 5.33 22.82
C SER A 431 25.61 4.85 24.28
N GLY A 432 26.37 5.56 25.15
CA GLY A 432 26.49 5.23 26.56
C GLY A 432 27.30 3.95 26.86
N ARG A 433 28.17 3.54 25.94
CA ARG A 433 29.00 2.32 26.07
C ARG A 433 30.33 2.60 26.76
N ASP A 434 30.28 2.79 28.08
CA ASP A 434 31.43 3.19 28.91
C ASP A 434 32.62 2.22 28.84
N ALA A 435 32.39 0.90 28.81
CA ALA A 435 33.46 -0.10 28.74
C ALA A 435 34.20 -0.05 27.39
N ASP A 436 33.46 0.02 26.28
CA ASP A 436 34.04 0.12 24.94
C ASP A 436 34.73 1.47 24.72
N PHE A 437 34.13 2.54 25.23
CA PHE A 437 34.74 3.88 25.24
C PHE A 437 36.11 3.85 25.97
N ALA A 438 36.17 3.29 27.19
CA ALA A 438 37.40 3.16 27.97
C ALA A 438 38.48 2.34 27.22
N ARG A 439 38.09 1.19 26.65
CA ARG A 439 38.96 0.35 25.84
C ARG A 439 39.57 1.06 24.64
N VAL A 440 38.74 1.84 23.92
CA VAL A 440 39.20 2.60 22.75
C VAL A 440 40.05 3.80 23.14
N ALA A 441 39.68 4.51 24.21
CA ALA A 441 40.47 5.60 24.75
C ALA A 441 41.88 5.14 25.21
N GLU A 442 41.99 3.98 25.87
CA GLU A 442 43.26 3.35 26.27
C GLU A 442 44.14 2.95 25.09
N LYS A 443 43.53 2.56 23.97
CA LYS A 443 44.21 2.26 22.69
C LYS A 443 44.71 3.49 21.95
N GLY A 444 44.53 4.70 22.48
CA GLY A 444 44.99 5.92 21.88
C GLY A 444 43.90 6.72 21.12
N GLY A 445 42.64 6.46 21.42
CA GLY A 445 41.53 7.26 20.92
C GLY A 445 41.64 8.72 21.36
N ASP A 446 41.55 9.66 20.43
CA ASP A 446 41.68 11.09 20.67
C ASP A 446 40.41 11.67 21.30
N ILE A 447 40.48 11.96 22.61
CA ILE A 447 39.35 12.47 23.39
C ILE A 447 39.04 13.97 23.13
N PHE A 448 39.91 14.67 22.41
CA PHE A 448 39.75 16.11 22.12
C PHE A 448 39.30 16.38 20.68
N LYS A 449 39.21 15.33 19.88
CA LYS A 449 38.74 15.45 18.50
C LYS A 449 37.29 15.96 18.45
N VAL A 450 36.95 16.72 17.42
CA VAL A 450 35.60 17.20 17.15
C VAL A 450 35.17 16.71 15.77
N ASP A 451 33.86 16.54 15.58
CA ASP A 451 33.27 16.24 14.26
C ASP A 451 33.24 17.48 13.35
N ASN A 452 32.77 17.31 12.12
CA ASN A 452 32.65 18.39 11.14
C ASN A 452 31.68 19.52 11.58
N ALA A 453 30.75 19.20 12.49
CA ALA A 453 29.84 20.18 13.09
C ALA A 453 30.48 20.89 14.34
N GLY A 454 31.72 20.57 14.68
CA GLY A 454 32.40 21.08 15.89
C GLY A 454 31.90 20.42 17.18
N LYS A 455 31.12 19.33 17.11
CA LYS A 455 30.60 18.63 18.29
C LYS A 455 31.70 17.85 18.97
N THR A 456 31.91 18.09 20.25
CA THR A 456 32.95 17.44 21.09
C THR A 456 32.47 16.09 21.63
N LEU A 457 33.43 15.26 22.10
CA LEU A 457 33.08 14.03 22.82
C LEU A 457 32.18 14.29 24.03
N LEU A 458 32.41 15.40 24.75
CA LEU A 458 31.59 15.79 25.89
C LEU A 458 30.11 15.98 25.48
N MET A 459 29.89 16.60 24.32
CA MET A 459 28.55 16.81 23.79
C MET A 459 27.88 15.49 23.34
N TYR A 460 28.66 14.55 22.75
CA TYR A 460 28.18 13.20 22.45
C TYR A 460 27.77 12.44 23.70
N ALA A 461 28.63 12.45 24.73
CA ALA A 461 28.36 11.81 26.01
C ALA A 461 27.17 12.45 26.75
N ALA A 462 27.02 13.78 26.65
CA ALA A 462 25.88 14.51 27.22
C ALA A 462 24.56 14.15 26.52
N GLU A 463 24.55 14.02 25.21
CA GLU A 463 23.40 13.58 24.45
C GLU A 463 23.01 12.12 24.75
N GLY A 464 24.03 11.25 24.87
CA GLY A 464 23.86 9.84 25.21
C GLY A 464 23.55 9.56 26.68
N GLY A 465 23.72 10.53 27.55
CA GLY A 465 23.39 10.45 28.97
C GLY A 465 24.39 9.65 29.82
N ASN A 466 25.62 9.45 29.37
CA ASN A 466 26.60 8.68 30.12
C ASN A 466 27.46 9.60 31.03
N THR A 467 27.05 9.69 32.31
CA THR A 467 27.73 10.51 33.32
C THR A 467 29.17 10.07 33.61
N LYS A 468 29.48 8.76 33.50
CA LYS A 468 30.84 8.25 33.74
C LYS A 468 31.81 8.73 32.64
N ILE A 469 31.38 8.74 31.39
CA ILE A 469 32.19 9.25 30.28
C ILE A 469 32.36 10.76 30.42
N VAL A 470 31.33 11.50 30.81
CA VAL A 470 31.42 12.96 31.06
C VAL A 470 32.42 13.24 32.18
N ASP A 471 32.34 12.51 33.31
CA ASP A 471 33.27 12.69 34.41
C ASP A 471 34.72 12.37 34.01
N TYR A 472 34.91 11.26 33.25
CA TYR A 472 36.22 10.92 32.68
C TYR A 472 36.78 12.06 31.80
N LEU A 473 35.96 12.61 30.86
CA LEU A 473 36.37 13.66 29.94
C LEU A 473 36.71 14.97 30.67
N LEU A 474 35.88 15.37 31.64
CA LEU A 474 36.13 16.56 32.45
C LEU A 474 37.42 16.42 33.31
N ASN A 475 37.68 15.25 33.90
CA ASN A 475 38.89 14.94 34.62
C ASN A 475 40.15 14.94 33.72
N LYS A 476 39.98 14.65 32.39
CA LYS A 476 41.05 14.78 31.39
C LYS A 476 41.21 16.19 30.83
N GLY A 477 40.42 17.17 31.30
CA GLY A 477 40.53 18.55 30.92
C GLY A 477 39.65 18.96 29.72
N ALA A 478 38.62 18.22 29.40
CA ALA A 478 37.64 18.62 28.40
C ALA A 478 36.94 19.91 28.82
N ASN A 479 36.78 20.84 27.87
CA ASN A 479 36.16 22.13 28.15
C ASN A 479 34.64 22.02 28.24
N ILE A 480 34.08 22.14 29.46
CA ILE A 480 32.63 22.10 29.71
C ILE A 480 31.88 23.22 28.95
N ALA A 481 32.54 24.35 28.75
CA ALA A 481 31.99 25.56 28.09
C ALA A 481 32.14 25.51 26.56
N ALA A 482 32.67 24.43 25.99
CA ALA A 482 32.85 24.29 24.55
C ALA A 482 31.51 24.45 23.80
N LYS A 483 31.59 25.06 22.60
CA LYS A 483 30.44 25.24 21.69
C LYS A 483 30.74 24.55 20.38
N ASP A 484 29.72 23.86 19.82
CA ASP A 484 29.78 23.39 18.45
C ASP A 484 29.60 24.53 17.44
N ASN A 485 29.63 24.25 16.13
CA ASN A 485 29.46 25.28 15.08
C ASN A 485 28.08 25.96 15.10
N ALA A 486 27.10 25.34 15.71
CA ALA A 486 25.78 25.92 15.96
C ALA A 486 25.72 26.70 17.29
N GLY A 487 26.81 26.78 18.03
CA GLY A 487 26.90 27.44 19.32
C GLY A 487 26.32 26.64 20.50
N ARG A 488 26.00 25.36 20.32
CA ARG A 488 25.39 24.54 21.36
C ARG A 488 26.44 24.03 22.34
N THR A 489 26.07 23.99 23.63
CA THR A 489 26.88 23.44 24.72
C THR A 489 26.44 22.00 25.09
N ALA A 490 27.23 21.31 25.92
CA ALA A 490 26.89 20.01 26.45
C ALA A 490 25.54 20.02 27.21
N LEU A 491 25.29 21.09 27.99
CA LEU A 491 24.03 21.28 28.73
C LEU A 491 22.80 21.37 27.77
N MET A 492 22.97 22.06 26.62
CA MET A 492 21.89 22.12 25.62
C MET A 492 21.59 20.76 25.01
N TYR A 493 22.58 19.89 24.81
CA TYR A 493 22.40 18.51 24.36
C TYR A 493 21.71 17.67 25.43
N ALA A 494 22.13 17.74 26.70
CA ALA A 494 21.48 17.04 27.83
C ALA A 494 20.01 17.49 28.00
N ALA A 495 19.75 18.79 27.90
CA ALA A 495 18.42 19.35 27.99
C ALA A 495 17.53 18.91 26.80
N GLY A 496 18.09 18.87 25.59
CA GLY A 496 17.42 18.46 24.37
C GLY A 496 17.13 16.95 24.31
N SER A 497 17.98 16.10 24.92
CA SER A 497 17.76 14.63 25.01
C SER A 497 16.83 14.26 26.19
N GLY A 498 16.58 15.15 27.11
CA GLY A 498 15.74 14.88 28.26
C GLY A 498 16.45 14.18 29.44
N ASN A 499 17.77 14.18 29.45
CA ASN A 499 18.56 13.47 30.47
C ASN A 499 18.78 14.31 31.72
N VAL A 500 17.96 14.09 32.76
CA VAL A 500 18.01 14.83 34.02
C VAL A 500 19.34 14.68 34.78
N PRO A 501 19.83 13.43 35.06
CA PRO A 501 21.09 13.26 35.77
C PRO A 501 22.30 13.92 35.06
N MET A 502 22.28 13.94 33.74
CA MET A 502 23.31 14.56 32.93
C MET A 502 23.26 16.10 33.03
N ALA A 503 22.04 16.66 32.92
CA ALA A 503 21.88 18.11 33.08
C ALA A 503 22.29 18.55 34.49
N GLU A 504 21.91 17.82 35.54
CA GLU A 504 22.30 18.08 36.91
C GLU A 504 23.83 18.08 37.08
N MET A 505 24.48 17.00 36.63
CA MET A 505 25.94 16.89 36.69
C MET A 505 26.67 18.06 36.01
N LEU A 506 26.22 18.45 34.80
CA LEU A 506 26.86 19.57 34.08
C LEU A 506 26.68 20.91 34.80
N LEU A 507 25.49 21.14 35.39
CA LEU A 507 25.23 22.34 36.20
C LEU A 507 26.05 22.35 37.50
N GLU A 508 26.14 21.20 38.19
CA GLU A 508 27.01 21.06 39.37
C GLU A 508 28.50 21.33 39.07
N LYS A 509 28.96 20.92 37.86
CA LYS A 509 30.34 21.17 37.40
C LYS A 509 30.53 22.59 36.90
N GLY A 510 29.51 23.46 36.96
CA GLY A 510 29.62 24.89 36.73
C GLY A 510 29.40 25.33 35.26
N ASP A 511 28.64 24.53 34.47
CA ASP A 511 28.22 25.04 33.16
C ASP A 511 27.25 26.22 33.33
N ASP A 512 27.37 27.20 32.46
CA ASP A 512 26.54 28.41 32.48
C ASP A 512 25.16 28.16 31.88
N VAL A 513 24.15 28.27 32.72
CA VAL A 513 22.75 27.93 32.46
C VAL A 513 22.12 28.75 31.34
N ASP A 514 22.58 30.02 31.16
CA ASP A 514 22.01 30.98 30.22
C ASP A 514 22.87 31.19 28.94
N LYS A 515 23.86 30.31 28.71
CA LYS A 515 24.55 30.31 27.41
C LYS A 515 23.58 30.12 26.29
N THR A 516 23.85 30.83 25.18
CA THR A 516 23.01 30.77 23.98
C THR A 516 23.76 30.16 22.80
N ASP A 517 23.00 29.44 21.98
CA ASP A 517 23.44 28.97 20.66
C ASP A 517 23.45 30.11 19.62
N VAL A 518 23.83 29.81 18.36
CA VAL A 518 23.87 30.85 17.29
C VAL A 518 22.50 31.46 16.98
N ARG A 519 21.41 30.76 17.34
CA ARG A 519 20.04 31.28 17.22
C ARG A 519 19.55 32.02 18.47
N GLY A 520 20.35 32.09 19.52
CA GLY A 520 19.98 32.72 20.80
C GLY A 520 19.19 31.80 21.74
N ARG A 521 19.11 30.49 21.48
CA ARG A 521 18.36 29.55 22.33
C ARG A 521 19.21 29.09 23.50
N THR A 522 18.62 29.05 24.68
CA THR A 522 19.23 28.57 25.94
C THR A 522 18.96 27.09 26.14
N ALA A 523 19.63 26.46 27.11
CA ALA A 523 19.34 25.10 27.59
C ALA A 523 17.87 24.95 28.01
N LEU A 524 17.29 26.00 28.65
CA LEU A 524 15.88 26.02 29.02
C LEU A 524 14.95 25.98 27.80
N ALA A 525 15.31 26.63 26.68
CA ALA A 525 14.55 26.54 25.44
C ALA A 525 14.57 25.12 24.83
N TYR A 526 15.72 24.43 24.94
CA TYR A 526 15.84 23.02 24.53
C TYR A 526 15.03 22.09 25.43
N ALA A 527 15.06 22.30 26.76
CA ALA A 527 14.27 21.58 27.74
C ALA A 527 12.76 21.79 27.50
N ALA A 528 12.33 23.01 27.23
CA ALA A 528 10.96 23.35 26.92
C ALA A 528 10.47 22.67 25.62
N LYS A 529 11.34 22.57 24.61
CA LYS A 529 11.08 21.87 23.35
C LYS A 529 11.00 20.36 23.56
N ASN A 530 11.84 19.77 24.41
CA ASN A 530 11.77 18.34 24.77
C ASN A 530 10.51 18.04 25.59
N GLY A 531 10.12 18.95 26.46
CA GLY A 531 8.96 18.84 27.33
C GLY A 531 9.21 18.09 28.66
N ASN A 532 10.47 17.82 29.02
CA ASN A 532 10.78 17.17 30.30
C ASN A 532 10.64 18.18 31.45
N ALA A 533 9.61 17.98 32.26
CA ALA A 533 9.26 18.86 33.39
C ALA A 533 10.37 18.91 34.46
N GLU A 534 11.04 17.79 34.71
CA GLU A 534 12.09 17.70 35.71
C GLU A 534 13.33 18.50 35.34
N ILE A 535 13.77 18.44 34.07
CA ILE A 535 14.86 19.28 33.56
C ILE A 535 14.49 20.77 33.60
N ILE A 536 13.24 21.11 33.25
CA ILE A 536 12.79 22.51 33.32
C ILE A 536 12.86 23.01 34.76
N ARG A 537 12.42 22.25 35.77
CA ARG A 537 12.55 22.61 37.19
C ARG A 537 14.02 22.75 37.59
N LEU A 538 14.83 21.75 37.25
CA LEU A 538 16.26 21.73 37.54
C LEU A 538 16.97 22.98 37.00
N ILE A 539 16.81 23.28 35.71
CA ILE A 539 17.47 24.44 35.07
C ILE A 539 16.97 25.75 35.68
N ARG A 540 15.67 25.85 36.05
CA ARG A 540 15.12 27.02 36.76
C ARG A 540 15.68 27.15 38.17
N ASP A 541 15.86 26.08 38.90
CA ASP A 541 16.41 26.07 40.25
C ASP A 541 17.88 26.52 40.26
N TYR A 542 18.61 26.30 39.15
CA TYR A 542 19.95 26.88 38.92
C TYR A 542 19.93 28.31 38.39
N GLY A 543 18.75 28.96 38.37
CA GLY A 543 18.64 30.41 38.13
C GLY A 543 18.51 30.80 36.65
N ALA A 544 18.11 29.91 35.75
CA ALA A 544 17.91 30.25 34.33
C ALA A 544 16.88 31.35 34.12
N ASP A 545 17.19 32.27 33.21
CA ASP A 545 16.28 33.34 32.81
C ASP A 545 15.20 32.80 31.87
N ILE A 546 13.98 32.63 32.39
CA ILE A 546 12.81 32.15 31.66
C ILE A 546 12.32 33.11 30.56
N TYR A 547 12.77 34.36 30.57
CA TYR A 547 12.41 35.41 29.61
C TYR A 547 13.44 35.58 28.49
N LEU A 548 14.59 34.94 28.58
CA LEU A 548 15.63 35.07 27.58
C LEU A 548 15.16 34.51 26.23
N ALA A 549 14.91 35.42 25.30
CA ALA A 549 14.35 35.08 23.99
C ALA A 549 15.47 34.79 22.98
N ASP A 550 15.16 33.88 22.06
CA ASP A 550 16.04 33.61 20.92
C ASP A 550 16.07 34.77 19.91
N LYS A 551 16.85 34.64 18.84
CA LYS A 551 16.97 35.66 17.79
C LYS A 551 15.67 35.91 17.02
N ASP A 552 14.70 35.00 17.08
CA ASP A 552 13.35 35.19 16.54
C ASP A 552 12.40 35.79 17.58
N GLY A 553 12.91 36.10 18.77
CA GLY A 553 12.17 36.65 19.90
C GLY A 553 11.33 35.63 20.65
N LYS A 554 11.50 34.32 20.38
CA LYS A 554 10.76 33.26 21.08
C LYS A 554 11.37 32.99 22.45
N GLN A 555 10.58 33.14 23.48
CA GLN A 555 10.93 32.74 24.85
C GLN A 555 10.77 31.24 25.04
N PRO A 556 11.37 30.60 26.07
CA PRO A 556 11.22 29.18 26.35
C PRO A 556 9.76 28.68 26.40
N VAL A 557 8.85 29.48 26.92
CA VAL A 557 7.41 29.15 26.98
C VAL A 557 6.79 28.91 25.60
N VAL A 558 7.27 29.55 24.54
CA VAL A 558 6.76 29.39 23.18
C VAL A 558 7.10 28.00 22.66
N TYR A 559 8.28 27.47 22.98
CA TYR A 559 8.67 26.10 22.62
C TYR A 559 7.77 25.06 23.30
N ALA A 560 7.41 25.25 24.60
CA ALA A 560 6.46 24.40 25.29
C ALA A 560 5.06 24.42 24.63
N ILE A 561 4.61 25.60 24.18
CA ILE A 561 3.34 25.75 23.46
C ILE A 561 3.37 25.03 22.11
N GLU A 562 4.42 25.22 21.30
CA GLU A 562 4.59 24.60 19.98
C GLU A 562 4.62 23.07 20.05
N GLN A 563 5.12 22.49 21.17
CA GLN A 563 5.09 21.06 21.41
C GLN A 563 3.79 20.57 22.09
N GLY A 564 2.91 21.47 22.46
CA GLY A 564 1.66 21.13 23.14
C GLY A 564 1.85 20.60 24.57
N ASN A 565 2.99 20.86 25.21
CA ASN A 565 3.28 20.36 26.56
C ASN A 565 2.73 21.31 27.63
N ALA A 566 1.60 20.92 28.22
CA ALA A 566 0.89 21.73 29.22
C ALA A 566 1.60 21.79 30.58
N GLU A 567 2.39 20.77 30.96
CA GLU A 567 3.18 20.79 32.19
C GLU A 567 4.39 21.72 32.06
N ALA A 568 5.13 21.61 30.96
CA ALA A 568 6.23 22.55 30.66
C ALA A 568 5.72 23.99 30.61
N PHE A 569 4.54 24.21 29.99
CA PHE A 569 3.92 25.53 29.96
C PHE A 569 3.65 26.05 31.38
N ASP A 570 3.07 25.24 32.28
CA ASP A 570 2.79 25.65 33.66
C ASP A 570 4.07 25.99 34.40
N LEU A 571 5.09 25.16 34.29
CA LEU A 571 6.38 25.41 34.95
C LEU A 571 7.07 26.70 34.47
N LEU A 572 6.92 27.05 33.20
CA LEU A 572 7.51 28.26 32.64
C LEU A 572 6.65 29.51 32.87
N THR A 573 5.44 29.37 33.44
CA THR A 573 4.50 30.47 33.69
C THR A 573 4.06 30.54 35.15
N ASP A 574 4.44 29.58 36.01
CA ASP A 574 4.08 29.55 37.41
C ASP A 574 4.71 30.67 38.20
N GLY A 575 3.87 31.44 38.94
CA GLY A 575 4.29 32.59 39.72
C GLY A 575 4.52 33.88 38.91
N PHE A 576 4.35 33.86 37.58
CA PHE A 576 4.54 35.05 36.73
C PHE A 576 3.23 35.35 35.95
N MET A 577 2.81 36.61 36.02
CA MET A 577 1.75 37.07 35.15
C MET A 577 2.29 37.13 33.70
N LEU A 578 1.62 36.46 32.78
CA LEU A 578 1.87 36.53 31.34
C LEU A 578 1.60 37.95 30.82
N PHE A 579 2.43 38.91 31.29
CA PHE A 579 2.28 40.30 30.88
C PHE A 579 2.65 40.46 29.40
N GLY A 580 1.72 40.70 28.64
CA GLY A 580 1.50 41.48 27.42
C GLY A 580 2.61 41.82 26.47
N SER A 581 3.81 41.25 26.56
CA SER A 581 4.84 41.47 25.56
C SER A 581 4.63 40.55 24.35
N ALA A 582 4.89 41.06 23.15
CA ALA A 582 5.06 40.23 21.99
C ALA A 582 6.26 39.32 22.24
N VAL A 583 6.04 37.98 22.19
CA VAL A 583 7.07 36.99 22.47
C VAL A 583 7.72 36.43 21.19
N GLY A 584 7.78 37.26 20.14
CA GLY A 584 8.43 36.91 18.89
C GLY A 584 8.65 38.13 18.01
N ARG A 585 9.68 38.10 17.12
CA ARG A 585 9.95 39.16 16.15
C ARG A 585 8.77 39.47 15.24
N ASN A 586 7.88 38.50 15.05
CA ASN A 586 6.65 38.69 14.30
C ASN A 586 5.52 39.37 15.09
N GLY A 587 5.79 39.82 16.32
CA GLY A 587 4.83 40.51 17.17
C GLY A 587 3.71 39.61 17.75
N LYS A 588 3.82 38.32 17.60
CA LYS A 588 2.83 37.40 18.15
C LYS A 588 2.83 37.39 19.67
N THR A 589 1.66 37.28 20.26
CA THR A 589 1.47 37.10 21.69
C THR A 589 1.46 35.62 22.07
N VAL A 590 1.65 35.29 23.34
CA VAL A 590 1.50 33.94 23.89
C VAL A 590 0.16 33.33 23.48
N LEU A 591 -0.92 34.12 23.50
CA LEU A 591 -2.26 33.67 23.06
C LEU A 591 -2.27 33.26 21.58
N MET A 592 -1.62 34.04 20.69
CA MET A 592 -1.55 33.69 19.25
C MET A 592 -0.76 32.40 19.03
N TYR A 593 0.35 32.19 19.74
CA TYR A 593 1.08 30.92 19.71
C TYR A 593 0.27 29.75 20.26
N ALA A 594 -0.48 29.96 21.37
CA ALA A 594 -1.33 28.91 21.93
C ALA A 594 -2.46 28.48 20.99
N ILE A 595 -2.99 29.43 20.20
CA ILE A 595 -3.98 29.14 19.16
C ILE A 595 -3.36 28.29 18.04
N GLU A 596 -2.22 28.71 17.49
CA GLU A 596 -1.50 27.97 16.41
C GLU A 596 -1.02 26.59 16.89
N GLY A 597 -0.58 26.45 18.13
CA GLY A 597 -0.14 25.18 18.71
C GLY A 597 -1.27 24.16 18.92
N GLY A 598 -2.52 24.60 18.83
CA GLY A 598 -3.69 23.73 18.78
C GLY A 598 -4.05 23.02 20.09
N ASN A 599 -3.23 23.09 21.15
CA ASN A 599 -3.51 22.42 22.42
C ASN A 599 -4.57 23.16 23.24
N VAL A 600 -5.73 22.52 23.39
CA VAL A 600 -6.91 23.10 24.06
C VAL A 600 -6.63 23.42 25.53
N GLN A 601 -5.85 22.57 26.22
CA GLN A 601 -5.53 22.80 27.64
C GLN A 601 -4.68 24.05 27.82
N ILE A 602 -3.62 24.18 27.01
CA ILE A 602 -2.75 25.37 27.05
C ILE A 602 -3.53 26.62 26.66
N LEU A 603 -4.34 26.53 25.61
CA LEU A 603 -5.15 27.66 25.16
C LEU A 603 -6.11 28.15 26.26
N ARG A 604 -6.83 27.24 26.94
CA ARG A 604 -7.68 27.59 28.08
C ARG A 604 -6.89 28.22 29.22
N LYS A 605 -5.74 27.63 29.60
CA LYS A 605 -4.87 28.19 30.65
C LYS A 605 -4.41 29.63 30.31
N VAL A 606 -4.07 29.91 29.05
CA VAL A 606 -3.71 31.25 28.60
C VAL A 606 -4.91 32.18 28.68
N MET A 607 -6.11 31.73 28.27
CA MET A 607 -7.34 32.53 28.31
C MET A 607 -7.80 32.85 29.74
N ASP A 608 -7.55 31.95 30.71
CA ASP A 608 -7.97 32.11 32.10
C ASP A 608 -7.03 32.99 32.93
N ARG A 609 -5.71 33.06 32.57
CA ARG A 609 -4.69 33.80 33.29
C ARG A 609 -4.69 35.32 33.08
N GLY A 610 -5.65 35.83 32.31
CA GLY A 610 -5.81 37.30 32.12
C GLY A 610 -5.23 37.78 30.76
N LEU A 611 -6.13 38.38 29.96
CA LEU A 611 -5.85 38.75 28.58
C LEU A 611 -5.55 40.24 28.40
N THR A 612 -4.49 40.75 29.05
CA THR A 612 -4.09 42.17 28.89
C THR A 612 -3.69 42.51 27.44
N THR A 613 -3.43 41.51 26.58
CA THR A 613 -3.04 41.67 25.19
C THR A 613 -4.03 41.09 24.18
N LEU A 614 -5.26 40.92 24.59
CA LEU A 614 -6.31 40.29 23.77
C LEU A 614 -6.42 40.91 22.38
N ASN A 615 -6.32 42.24 22.27
CA ASN A 615 -6.47 42.98 21.03
C ASN A 615 -5.13 43.43 20.41
N LYS A 616 -4.00 42.93 20.94
CA LYS A 616 -2.69 43.24 20.38
C LYS A 616 -2.57 42.64 18.98
N LYS A 617 -1.93 43.41 18.09
CA LYS A 617 -1.73 42.99 16.69
C LYS A 617 -0.29 42.47 16.52
N ASP A 618 -0.16 41.39 15.75
CA ASP A 618 1.13 40.93 15.26
C ASP A 618 1.68 41.90 14.18
N ARG A 619 2.87 41.62 13.64
CA ARG A 619 3.48 42.45 12.59
C ARG A 619 2.65 42.55 11.30
N PHE A 620 1.74 41.65 11.08
CA PHE A 620 0.81 41.66 9.94
C PHE A 620 -0.52 42.34 10.27
N GLY A 621 -0.66 42.89 11.48
CA GLY A 621 -1.88 43.54 11.95
C GLY A 621 -2.97 42.57 12.45
N ARG A 622 -2.64 41.26 12.55
CA ARG A 622 -3.62 40.23 12.95
C ARG A 622 -3.76 40.15 14.46
N THR A 623 -4.98 40.00 14.94
CA THR A 623 -5.30 39.80 16.35
C THR A 623 -5.46 38.30 16.67
N ALA A 624 -5.41 37.93 17.95
CA ALA A 624 -5.68 36.56 18.41
C ALA A 624 -7.04 36.03 17.92
N LEU A 625 -8.06 36.87 17.86
CA LEU A 625 -9.38 36.50 17.34
C LEU A 625 -9.32 36.08 15.86
N MET A 626 -8.51 36.75 15.01
CA MET A 626 -8.33 36.37 13.60
C MET A 626 -7.69 34.98 13.45
N TYR A 627 -6.70 34.68 14.28
CA TYR A 627 -6.08 33.34 14.34
C TYR A 627 -7.11 32.27 14.75
N LEU A 628 -7.84 32.51 15.83
CA LEU A 628 -8.79 31.54 16.39
C LEU A 628 -9.97 31.25 15.44
N VAL A 629 -10.42 32.27 14.72
CA VAL A 629 -11.44 32.16 13.70
C VAL A 629 -10.97 31.32 12.52
N GLY A 630 -9.70 31.47 12.11
CA GLY A 630 -9.07 30.66 11.06
C GLY A 630 -8.99 29.18 11.43
N GLU A 631 -8.76 28.85 12.70
CA GLU A 631 -8.65 27.48 13.22
C GLU A 631 -10.01 26.77 13.43
N GLY A 632 -11.12 27.48 13.36
CA GLY A 632 -12.43 26.86 13.37
C GLY A 632 -12.98 26.39 14.70
N ARG A 633 -12.71 27.13 15.78
CA ARG A 633 -13.13 26.81 17.15
C ARG A 633 -14.22 27.76 17.66
N PRO A 634 -15.50 27.55 17.32
CA PRO A 634 -16.57 28.52 17.59
C PRO A 634 -16.81 28.79 19.07
N ASP A 635 -16.64 27.81 19.95
CA ASP A 635 -16.84 27.96 21.39
C ASP A 635 -15.79 28.89 22.01
N MET A 636 -14.54 28.71 21.63
CA MET A 636 -13.43 29.56 22.08
C MET A 636 -13.51 30.97 21.49
N VAL A 637 -13.97 31.10 20.25
CA VAL A 637 -14.23 32.39 19.62
C VAL A 637 -15.29 33.14 20.42
N ARG A 638 -16.39 32.49 20.81
CA ARG A 638 -17.44 33.07 21.64
C ARG A 638 -16.88 33.56 22.98
N GLU A 639 -16.10 32.71 23.65
CA GLU A 639 -15.44 33.05 24.91
C GLU A 639 -14.49 34.23 24.78
N LEU A 640 -13.66 34.27 23.73
CA LEU A 640 -12.72 35.34 23.49
C LEU A 640 -13.44 36.69 23.25
N ILE A 641 -14.55 36.68 22.52
CA ILE A 641 -15.40 37.85 22.31
C ILE A 641 -16.05 38.32 23.62
N GLN A 642 -16.54 37.39 24.44
CA GLN A 642 -17.10 37.72 25.77
C GLN A 642 -16.06 38.34 26.69
N LYS A 643 -14.80 37.98 26.56
CA LYS A 643 -13.64 38.58 27.26
C LYS A 643 -13.20 39.94 26.67
N GLY A 644 -13.86 40.44 25.62
CA GLY A 644 -13.64 41.76 25.02
C GLY A 644 -12.72 41.78 23.77
N ALA A 645 -12.65 40.66 23.02
CA ALA A 645 -11.93 40.68 21.75
C ALA A 645 -12.64 41.56 20.72
N ASN A 646 -11.86 42.36 20.02
CA ASN A 646 -12.39 43.31 19.03
C ASN A 646 -12.77 42.59 17.73
N VAL A 647 -14.07 42.40 17.51
CA VAL A 647 -14.66 41.77 16.32
C VAL A 647 -14.54 42.63 15.04
N THR A 648 -14.28 43.95 15.19
CA THR A 648 -14.14 44.88 14.05
C THR A 648 -12.70 45.12 13.64
N ALA A 649 -11.75 44.43 14.29
CA ALA A 649 -10.35 44.55 13.99
C ALA A 649 -10.04 44.26 12.51
N ARG A 650 -9.07 44.98 11.95
CA ARG A 650 -8.54 44.80 10.60
C ARG A 650 -7.03 44.54 10.68
N ASP A 651 -6.56 43.63 9.85
CA ASP A 651 -5.12 43.44 9.67
C ASP A 651 -4.49 44.54 8.79
N ASN A 652 -3.19 44.42 8.46
CA ASN A 652 -2.51 45.44 7.65
C ASN A 652 -2.97 45.50 6.20
N ASN A 653 -3.57 44.42 5.71
CA ASN A 653 -4.20 44.36 4.40
C ASN A 653 -5.69 44.75 4.45
N GLY A 654 -6.16 45.29 5.56
CA GLY A 654 -7.57 45.66 5.72
C GLY A 654 -8.54 44.48 5.91
N LYS A 655 -8.04 43.25 5.94
CA LYS A 655 -8.86 42.04 6.09
C LYS A 655 -9.47 41.99 7.48
N THR A 656 -10.78 41.79 7.55
CA THR A 656 -11.55 41.78 8.80
C THR A 656 -11.63 40.37 9.40
N VAL A 657 -12.01 40.27 10.67
CA VAL A 657 -12.32 38.99 11.36
C VAL A 657 -13.35 38.17 10.56
N LEU A 658 -14.36 38.82 9.97
CA LEU A 658 -15.37 38.16 9.14
C LEU A 658 -14.78 37.57 7.84
N MET A 659 -13.83 38.26 7.22
CA MET A 659 -13.16 37.74 6.01
C MET A 659 -12.33 36.49 6.32
N TYR A 660 -11.66 36.45 7.49
CA TYR A 660 -10.97 35.26 8.00
C TYR A 660 -11.94 34.09 8.25
N ALA A 661 -13.12 34.38 8.83
CA ALA A 661 -14.18 33.37 9.03
C ALA A 661 -14.73 32.84 7.69
N ALA A 662 -14.89 33.72 6.72
CA ALA A 662 -15.39 33.38 5.40
C ALA A 662 -14.41 32.51 4.61
N GLU A 663 -13.13 32.82 4.66
CA GLU A 663 -12.05 32.06 3.99
C GLU A 663 -11.72 30.73 4.68
N GLY A 664 -11.72 30.68 6.01
CA GLY A 664 -11.28 29.56 6.82
C GLY A 664 -12.08 28.27 6.62
N THR A 665 -11.46 27.14 7.01
CA THR A 665 -12.06 25.79 6.92
C THR A 665 -13.17 25.56 7.93
N ALA A 666 -13.35 26.46 8.90
CA ALA A 666 -14.34 26.39 9.95
C ALA A 666 -15.78 26.45 9.40
N GLY A 667 -16.57 25.45 9.79
CA GLY A 667 -17.93 25.28 9.34
C GLY A 667 -18.86 26.46 9.71
N VAL A 668 -20.11 26.32 9.33
CA VAL A 668 -21.25 27.25 9.49
C VAL A 668 -21.30 28.00 10.82
N ASN A 669 -20.92 27.32 11.91
CA ASN A 669 -21.00 27.86 13.26
C ASN A 669 -20.14 29.13 13.50
N MET A 670 -19.06 29.32 12.74
CA MET A 670 -18.17 30.45 12.93
C MET A 670 -18.78 31.77 12.49
N VAL A 671 -19.37 31.77 11.29
CA VAL A 671 -20.07 32.98 10.78
C VAL A 671 -21.25 33.31 11.69
N THR A 672 -22.00 32.29 12.14
CA THR A 672 -23.12 32.48 13.09
C THR A 672 -22.67 33.05 14.42
N VAL A 673 -21.57 32.54 15.00
CA VAL A 673 -21.02 33.07 16.25
C VAL A 673 -20.65 34.55 16.10
N LEU A 674 -19.95 34.91 15.03
CA LEU A 674 -19.59 36.31 14.80
C LEU A 674 -20.83 37.19 14.58
N GLN A 675 -21.85 36.72 13.85
CA GLN A 675 -23.09 37.45 13.59
C GLN A 675 -23.88 37.77 14.85
N ASN A 676 -23.83 36.93 15.89
CA ASN A 676 -24.53 37.17 17.16
C ASN A 676 -23.90 38.26 18.02
N PHE A 677 -22.68 38.68 17.71
CA PHE A 677 -21.95 39.73 18.46
C PHE A 677 -21.86 41.06 17.69
N TRP A 678 -22.46 41.14 16.48
CA TRP A 678 -22.46 42.40 15.73
C TRP A 678 -23.66 43.26 16.08
N VAL A 679 -23.38 44.38 16.68
CA VAL A 679 -24.41 45.38 17.04
C VAL A 679 -24.88 46.22 15.84
N ASP A 680 -24.06 46.26 14.77
CA ASP A 680 -24.34 47.02 13.56
C ASP A 680 -23.92 46.25 12.28
N ALA A 681 -24.78 45.32 11.85
CA ALA A 681 -24.50 44.33 10.81
C ALA A 681 -24.22 44.98 9.41
N ASN A 682 -24.73 46.17 9.14
CA ASN A 682 -24.69 46.76 7.80
C ASN A 682 -23.32 47.37 7.45
N THR A 683 -22.57 47.85 8.41
CA THR A 683 -21.29 48.53 8.18
C THR A 683 -20.10 47.55 8.02
N ASN A 684 -20.18 46.36 8.62
CA ASN A 684 -19.07 45.39 8.66
C ASN A 684 -19.13 44.33 7.57
N ILE A 685 -20.30 43.92 7.11
CA ILE A 685 -20.47 42.79 6.18
C ILE A 685 -19.93 43.09 4.78
N ASN A 686 -20.03 44.36 4.34
CA ASN A 686 -19.60 44.83 3.02
C ASN A 686 -18.25 45.57 3.05
N MET A 687 -17.51 45.45 4.16
CA MET A 687 -16.16 46.01 4.21
C MET A 687 -15.28 45.40 3.12
N ARG A 688 -14.40 46.23 2.59
CA ARG A 688 -13.39 45.85 1.59
C ARG A 688 -12.00 45.83 2.24
N ASP A 689 -11.18 44.83 1.88
CA ASP A 689 -9.76 44.84 2.20
C ASP A 689 -8.96 45.71 1.23
N SER A 690 -7.64 45.65 1.26
CA SER A 690 -6.75 46.42 0.38
C SER A 690 -6.81 46.04 -1.10
N ASP A 691 -7.33 44.88 -1.41
CA ASP A 691 -7.55 44.42 -2.79
C ASP A 691 -8.99 44.69 -3.25
N GLY A 692 -9.81 45.33 -2.43
CA GLY A 692 -11.23 45.58 -2.67
C GLY A 692 -12.12 44.38 -2.40
N LYS A 693 -11.59 43.27 -1.87
CA LYS A 693 -12.37 42.04 -1.65
C LYS A 693 -13.26 42.14 -0.40
N THR A 694 -14.45 41.56 -0.51
CA THR A 694 -15.42 41.47 0.58
C THR A 694 -15.41 40.08 1.23
N ALA A 695 -16.04 39.93 2.40
CA ALA A 695 -16.23 38.65 3.06
C ALA A 695 -16.98 37.64 2.17
N LEU A 696 -17.93 38.11 1.37
CA LEU A 696 -18.67 37.24 0.43
C LEU A 696 -17.77 36.69 -0.69
N MET A 697 -16.80 37.50 -1.21
CA MET A 697 -15.81 37.02 -2.17
C MET A 697 -14.92 35.93 -1.57
N TYR A 698 -14.48 36.10 -0.32
CA TYR A 698 -13.71 35.09 0.40
C TYR A 698 -14.52 33.80 0.66
N ALA A 699 -15.82 33.91 0.95
CA ALA A 699 -16.70 32.77 1.16
C ALA A 699 -16.85 31.89 -0.08
N VAL A 700 -16.87 32.49 -1.30
CA VAL A 700 -17.04 31.76 -2.57
C VAL A 700 -15.71 31.33 -3.20
N SER A 701 -14.59 31.95 -2.82
CA SER A 701 -13.25 31.60 -3.35
C SER A 701 -12.46 30.63 -2.47
N GLY A 702 -12.88 30.36 -1.22
CA GLY A 702 -12.20 29.49 -0.28
C GLY A 702 -12.24 28.01 -0.70
N LYS A 703 -11.20 27.23 -0.30
CA LYS A 703 -11.07 25.77 -0.59
C LYS A 703 -12.24 24.92 -0.08
N ASN A 704 -13.02 25.43 0.87
CA ASN A 704 -14.18 24.76 1.48
C ASN A 704 -15.50 25.55 1.25
N SER A 705 -15.70 26.05 0.04
CA SER A 705 -16.92 26.78 -0.34
C SER A 705 -18.21 25.94 -0.37
N GLN A 706 -18.12 24.64 -0.06
CA GLN A 706 -19.28 23.73 0.01
C GLN A 706 -20.21 23.97 1.20
N LEU A 707 -19.84 24.85 2.13
CA LEU A 707 -20.62 25.06 3.36
C LEU A 707 -21.29 26.44 3.33
N ILE A 708 -22.61 26.45 3.43
CA ILE A 708 -23.60 27.46 3.85
C ILE A 708 -23.11 28.94 4.08
N LYS A 709 -21.82 29.25 3.95
CA LYS A 709 -21.24 30.57 4.25
C LYS A 709 -21.75 31.68 3.31
N PRO A 710 -21.83 31.47 1.97
CA PRO A 710 -22.41 32.45 1.07
C PRO A 710 -23.88 32.75 1.42
N HIS A 711 -24.71 31.72 1.64
CA HIS A 711 -26.09 31.83 2.07
C HIS A 711 -26.27 32.73 3.29
N MET A 712 -25.47 32.48 4.34
CA MET A 712 -25.56 33.23 5.60
C MET A 712 -25.18 34.71 5.44
N LEU A 713 -24.20 35.01 4.57
CA LEU A 713 -23.81 36.38 4.26
C LEU A 713 -24.87 37.09 3.42
N LEU A 714 -25.42 36.42 2.41
CA LEU A 714 -26.51 36.95 1.58
C LEU A 714 -27.78 37.21 2.39
N ALA A 715 -28.16 36.31 3.29
CA ALA A 715 -29.30 36.49 4.21
C ALA A 715 -29.16 37.71 5.14
N ARG A 716 -27.96 38.27 5.27
CA ARG A 716 -27.65 39.49 6.03
C ARG A 716 -27.30 40.69 5.13
N ASN A 717 -27.77 40.70 3.89
CA ASN A 717 -27.61 41.77 2.92
C ASN A 717 -26.12 42.02 2.51
N ALA A 718 -25.29 40.94 2.43
CA ALA A 718 -24.01 41.07 1.76
C ALA A 718 -24.23 41.46 0.30
N ASN A 719 -23.43 42.41 -0.21
CA ASN A 719 -23.59 42.93 -1.56
C ASN A 719 -23.08 41.89 -2.59
N ALA A 720 -24.00 41.23 -3.30
CA ALA A 720 -23.71 40.25 -4.33
C ALA A 720 -23.09 40.89 -5.59
N ASP A 721 -23.32 42.18 -5.84
CA ASP A 721 -22.75 42.95 -6.94
C ASP A 721 -21.44 43.67 -6.59
N ALA A 722 -20.83 43.35 -5.44
CA ALA A 722 -19.53 43.93 -5.05
C ALA A 722 -18.44 43.48 -6.03
N THR A 723 -17.52 44.41 -6.31
CA THR A 723 -16.32 44.18 -7.15
C THR A 723 -15.07 44.41 -6.31
N ASP A 724 -14.02 43.64 -6.57
CA ASP A 724 -12.68 43.94 -6.09
C ASP A 724 -12.04 45.11 -6.89
N ASP A 725 -10.79 45.46 -6.58
CA ASP A 725 -10.08 46.55 -7.25
C ASP A 725 -9.64 46.21 -8.69
N THR A 726 -9.86 44.98 -9.16
CA THR A 726 -9.67 44.52 -10.56
C THR A 726 -11.00 44.40 -11.29
N GLY A 727 -12.10 44.91 -10.76
CA GLY A 727 -13.46 44.81 -11.32
C GLY A 727 -14.10 43.43 -11.18
N LYS A 728 -13.42 42.45 -10.61
CA LYS A 728 -13.90 41.07 -10.50
C LYS A 728 -15.03 40.95 -9.47
N THR A 729 -16.19 40.46 -9.91
CA THR A 729 -17.40 40.34 -9.08
C THR A 729 -17.38 39.09 -8.19
N VAL A 730 -18.26 39.06 -7.17
CA VAL A 730 -18.51 37.87 -6.33
C VAL A 730 -18.85 36.66 -7.19
N LEU A 731 -19.69 36.85 -8.21
CA LEU A 731 -20.11 35.79 -9.13
C LEU A 731 -18.92 35.22 -9.94
N MET A 732 -18.00 36.08 -10.41
CA MET A 732 -16.78 35.64 -11.11
C MET A 732 -15.88 34.80 -10.21
N TYR A 733 -15.76 35.14 -8.93
CA TYR A 733 -15.05 34.33 -7.94
C TYR A 733 -15.72 32.97 -7.72
N ALA A 734 -17.06 32.94 -7.64
CA ALA A 734 -17.81 31.72 -7.42
C ALA A 734 -17.67 30.72 -8.60
N VAL A 735 -17.88 31.20 -9.83
CA VAL A 735 -17.88 30.34 -11.03
C VAL A 735 -16.49 30.07 -11.59
N GLY A 736 -15.49 30.93 -11.28
CA GLY A 736 -14.09 30.78 -11.70
C GLY A 736 -13.22 29.95 -10.74
N ASN A 737 -13.74 29.48 -9.62
CA ASN A 737 -12.97 28.71 -8.64
C ASN A 737 -12.68 27.29 -9.16
N HIS A 738 -11.40 27.00 -9.46
CA HIS A 738 -10.94 25.69 -9.93
C HIS A 738 -10.66 24.69 -8.80
N GLU A 739 -10.41 25.18 -7.58
CA GLU A 739 -9.98 24.34 -6.44
C GLU A 739 -11.15 23.79 -5.62
N ALA A 740 -12.29 24.45 -5.64
CA ALA A 740 -13.47 24.00 -4.92
C ALA A 740 -14.74 24.20 -5.76
N ARG A 741 -15.57 23.16 -5.85
CA ARG A 741 -16.93 23.30 -6.40
C ARG A 741 -17.75 24.12 -5.42
N VAL A 742 -18.16 25.33 -5.83
CA VAL A 742 -19.19 26.07 -5.10
C VAL A 742 -20.50 25.29 -5.23
N ASP A 743 -21.20 25.09 -4.13
CA ASP A 743 -22.48 24.39 -4.12
C ASP A 743 -23.45 25.05 -5.12
N ALA A 744 -24.10 24.24 -5.94
CA ALA A 744 -25.06 24.72 -6.95
C ALA A 744 -26.15 25.62 -6.33
N LYS A 745 -26.59 25.31 -5.11
CA LYS A 745 -27.55 26.13 -4.37
C LYS A 745 -26.98 27.49 -3.98
N ALA A 746 -25.71 27.56 -3.61
CA ALA A 746 -25.06 28.84 -3.29
C ALA A 746 -24.92 29.73 -4.55
N ILE A 747 -24.73 29.10 -5.72
CA ILE A 747 -24.74 29.83 -7.02
C ILE A 747 -26.14 30.32 -7.36
N GLU A 748 -27.16 29.50 -7.17
CA GLU A 748 -28.56 29.88 -7.38
C GLU A 748 -28.96 31.09 -6.51
N GLU A 749 -28.61 31.09 -5.23
CA GLU A 749 -28.87 32.19 -4.30
C GLU A 749 -28.08 33.45 -4.67
N LEU A 750 -26.83 33.31 -5.11
CA LEU A 750 -26.04 34.43 -5.64
C LEU A 750 -26.70 35.03 -6.89
N LEU A 751 -27.11 34.19 -7.84
CA LEU A 751 -27.79 34.61 -9.06
C LEU A 751 -29.14 35.29 -8.76
N ALA A 752 -29.83 34.88 -7.70
CA ALA A 752 -31.06 35.56 -7.23
C ALA A 752 -30.75 36.95 -6.67
N ALA A 753 -29.58 37.14 -6.02
CA ALA A 753 -29.20 38.40 -5.38
C ALA A 753 -28.49 39.39 -6.33
N VAL A 754 -27.82 38.87 -7.39
CA VAL A 754 -27.09 39.69 -8.39
C VAL A 754 -28.05 40.48 -9.27
N LYS A 755 -27.81 41.76 -9.39
CA LYS A 755 -28.59 42.68 -10.26
C LYS A 755 -27.88 42.98 -11.59
N ARG A 756 -26.56 42.83 -11.65
CA ARG A 756 -25.69 43.16 -12.78
C ARG A 756 -24.92 41.93 -13.26
N ILE A 757 -25.61 41.02 -13.93
CA ILE A 757 -25.03 39.73 -14.33
C ILE A 757 -23.89 39.85 -15.35
N ASP A 758 -23.94 40.85 -16.22
CA ASP A 758 -22.94 41.09 -17.28
C ASP A 758 -21.88 42.12 -16.89
N GLN A 759 -21.73 42.40 -15.59
CA GLN A 759 -20.61 43.23 -15.15
C GLN A 759 -19.31 42.54 -15.52
N ASN A 760 -18.36 43.29 -16.07
CA ASN A 760 -17.06 42.83 -16.51
C ASN A 760 -15.93 43.26 -15.53
N ASP A 761 -14.88 42.48 -15.48
CA ASP A 761 -13.63 42.85 -14.82
C ASP A 761 -12.82 43.85 -15.68
N ASP A 762 -11.69 44.31 -15.21
CA ASP A 762 -10.80 45.25 -15.92
C ASP A 762 -10.24 44.67 -17.24
N ASN A 763 -10.29 43.35 -17.42
CA ASN A 763 -9.96 42.70 -18.69
C ASN A 763 -11.17 42.54 -19.62
N GLY A 764 -12.34 43.08 -19.26
CA GLY A 764 -13.57 42.92 -20.01
C GLY A 764 -14.29 41.58 -19.85
N ARG A 765 -13.82 40.72 -18.93
CA ARG A 765 -14.39 39.38 -18.77
C ARG A 765 -15.63 39.37 -17.89
N THR A 766 -16.66 38.65 -18.32
CA THR A 766 -17.90 38.44 -17.59
C THR A 766 -17.88 37.12 -16.79
N ALA A 767 -18.84 36.95 -15.89
CA ALA A 767 -18.99 35.71 -15.11
C ALA A 767 -19.19 34.49 -16.04
N LEU A 768 -19.91 34.64 -17.15
CA LEU A 768 -20.11 33.58 -18.14
C LEU A 768 -18.78 33.13 -18.79
N MET A 769 -17.84 34.05 -19.04
CA MET A 769 -16.51 33.72 -19.56
C MET A 769 -15.68 32.96 -18.54
N TYR A 770 -15.76 33.34 -17.26
CA TYR A 770 -15.09 32.61 -16.17
C TYR A 770 -15.64 31.18 -16.01
N ALA A 771 -16.96 30.99 -16.07
CA ALA A 771 -17.60 29.69 -16.02
C ALA A 771 -17.26 28.83 -17.26
N ALA A 772 -17.19 29.45 -18.43
CA ALA A 772 -16.81 28.77 -19.67
C ALA A 772 -15.37 28.29 -19.67
N ALA A 773 -14.46 29.11 -19.11
CA ALA A 773 -13.02 28.78 -18.97
C ALA A 773 -12.72 27.73 -17.87
N ASN A 774 -13.56 27.62 -16.86
CA ASN A 774 -13.32 26.73 -15.70
C ASN A 774 -13.63 25.27 -16.05
N PRO A 775 -12.61 24.35 -16.11
CA PRO A 775 -12.83 22.94 -16.46
C PRO A 775 -13.66 22.17 -15.43
N THR A 776 -13.74 22.68 -14.19
CA THR A 776 -14.49 22.03 -13.11
C THR A 776 -15.91 22.59 -12.93
N ALA A 777 -16.26 23.67 -13.63
CA ALA A 777 -17.62 24.22 -13.59
C ALA A 777 -18.60 23.27 -14.28
N ASP A 778 -19.67 22.92 -13.56
CA ASP A 778 -20.77 22.13 -14.10
C ASP A 778 -21.48 22.89 -15.25
N MET A 779 -22.00 22.17 -16.24
CA MET A 779 -22.83 22.73 -17.30
C MET A 779 -24.06 23.46 -16.76
N GLY A 780 -24.64 22.94 -15.65
CA GLY A 780 -25.76 23.56 -14.95
C GLY A 780 -25.47 24.99 -14.49
N ILE A 781 -24.22 25.34 -14.20
CA ILE A 781 -23.85 26.72 -13.84
C ILE A 781 -23.94 27.65 -15.08
N LEU A 782 -23.48 27.19 -16.23
CA LEU A 782 -23.59 27.95 -17.46
C LEU A 782 -25.05 28.13 -17.88
N GLU A 783 -25.87 27.07 -17.75
CA GLU A 783 -27.30 27.11 -17.98
C GLU A 783 -27.97 28.17 -17.11
N GLN A 784 -27.73 28.14 -15.81
CA GLN A 784 -28.29 29.12 -14.86
C GLN A 784 -27.87 30.56 -15.20
N LEU A 785 -26.60 30.80 -15.60
CA LEU A 785 -26.15 32.12 -16.02
C LEU A 785 -26.87 32.60 -17.26
N ILE A 786 -27.05 31.73 -18.25
CA ILE A 786 -27.74 32.04 -19.52
C ILE A 786 -29.25 32.29 -19.26
N GLU A 787 -29.90 31.47 -18.46
CA GLU A 787 -31.30 31.63 -18.03
C GLU A 787 -31.56 32.96 -17.30
N LYS A 788 -30.58 33.40 -16.52
CA LYS A 788 -30.59 34.69 -15.83
C LYS A 788 -30.26 35.87 -16.75
N GLY A 789 -30.07 35.64 -18.07
CA GLY A 789 -29.89 36.64 -19.07
C GLY A 789 -28.44 37.09 -19.30
N ALA A 790 -27.44 36.27 -18.91
CA ALA A 790 -26.05 36.58 -19.23
C ALA A 790 -25.83 36.70 -20.74
N ASN A 791 -25.15 37.75 -21.17
CA ASN A 791 -24.93 38.05 -22.60
C ASN A 791 -23.91 37.07 -23.20
N VAL A 792 -24.38 36.09 -23.95
CA VAL A 792 -23.54 35.09 -24.63
C VAL A 792 -22.63 35.68 -25.72
N GLN A 793 -22.94 36.90 -26.19
CA GLN A 793 -22.18 37.63 -27.23
C GLN A 793 -21.11 38.55 -26.63
N ALA A 794 -21.05 38.71 -25.30
CA ALA A 794 -20.06 39.55 -24.65
C ALA A 794 -18.65 39.11 -25.05
N ALA A 795 -17.79 40.10 -25.31
CA ALA A 795 -16.38 39.88 -25.61
C ALA A 795 -15.51 40.62 -24.59
N ASP A 796 -14.41 40.02 -24.20
CA ASP A 796 -13.41 40.66 -23.36
C ASP A 796 -12.61 41.73 -24.13
N ASN A 797 -11.67 42.39 -23.48
CA ASN A 797 -10.82 43.42 -24.06
C ASN A 797 -9.94 42.93 -25.23
N THR A 798 -9.81 41.63 -25.43
CA THR A 798 -9.07 41.02 -26.56
C THR A 798 -10.02 40.57 -27.69
N GLY A 799 -11.34 40.76 -27.53
CA GLY A 799 -12.37 40.25 -28.41
C GLY A 799 -12.76 38.78 -28.19
N LYS A 800 -12.28 38.16 -27.09
CA LYS A 800 -12.54 36.74 -26.80
C LYS A 800 -13.89 36.57 -26.11
N THR A 801 -14.72 35.66 -26.63
CA THR A 801 -16.07 35.38 -26.14
C THR A 801 -16.10 34.16 -25.22
N ALA A 802 -17.21 33.95 -24.47
CA ALA A 802 -17.43 32.76 -23.67
C ALA A 802 -17.28 31.45 -24.49
N LEU A 803 -17.72 31.44 -25.73
CA LEU A 803 -17.58 30.34 -26.68
C LEU A 803 -16.11 30.01 -26.97
N MET A 804 -15.24 31.01 -27.09
CA MET A 804 -13.80 30.83 -27.31
C MET A 804 -13.12 30.27 -26.05
N TYR A 805 -13.52 30.71 -24.87
CA TYR A 805 -13.04 30.17 -23.59
C TYR A 805 -13.44 28.70 -23.40
N ALA A 806 -14.68 28.34 -23.75
CA ALA A 806 -15.12 26.93 -23.71
C ALA A 806 -14.36 26.05 -24.71
N ALA A 807 -14.09 26.57 -25.91
CA ALA A 807 -13.34 25.90 -26.95
C ALA A 807 -11.85 25.69 -26.53
N GLU A 808 -11.22 26.66 -25.91
CA GLU A 808 -9.86 26.57 -25.35
C GLU A 808 -9.79 25.60 -24.18
N GLY A 809 -10.81 25.57 -23.31
CA GLY A 809 -10.94 24.65 -22.19
C GLY A 809 -11.20 23.20 -22.57
N GLY A 810 -11.52 22.91 -23.81
CA GLY A 810 -11.72 21.54 -24.30
C GLY A 810 -13.06 20.89 -23.93
N ASP A 811 -14.07 21.65 -23.58
CA ASP A 811 -15.38 21.12 -23.16
C ASP A 811 -16.45 21.25 -24.29
N ILE A 812 -16.69 20.10 -24.94
CA ILE A 812 -17.72 20.04 -26.05
C ILE A 812 -19.13 20.35 -25.52
N GLY A 813 -19.45 19.97 -24.29
CA GLY A 813 -20.76 20.21 -23.67
C GLY A 813 -21.01 21.70 -23.53
N LYS A 814 -20.06 22.46 -23.00
CA LYS A 814 -20.14 23.92 -22.86
C LYS A 814 -20.19 24.61 -24.21
N VAL A 815 -19.41 24.13 -25.19
CA VAL A 815 -19.48 24.67 -26.59
C VAL A 815 -20.87 24.50 -27.17
N ARG A 816 -21.48 23.32 -27.06
CA ARG A 816 -22.84 23.04 -27.53
C ARG A 816 -23.89 23.94 -26.86
N LEU A 817 -23.79 24.07 -25.54
CA LEU A 817 -24.71 24.86 -24.74
C LEU A 817 -24.68 26.32 -25.16
N LEU A 818 -23.48 26.91 -25.30
CA LEU A 818 -23.32 28.30 -25.73
C LEU A 818 -23.83 28.54 -27.15
N LEU A 819 -23.58 27.58 -28.07
CA LEU A 819 -24.14 27.66 -29.44
C LEU A 819 -25.66 27.55 -29.43
N ALA A 820 -26.25 26.65 -28.64
CA ALA A 820 -27.69 26.53 -28.47
C ALA A 820 -28.31 27.80 -27.87
N ALA A 821 -27.59 28.52 -27.03
CA ALA A 821 -27.96 29.82 -26.48
C ALA A 821 -27.73 30.99 -27.47
N GLY A 822 -27.31 30.70 -28.70
CA GLY A 822 -27.15 31.69 -29.77
C GLY A 822 -25.79 32.37 -29.84
N ALA A 823 -24.73 31.81 -29.20
CA ALA A 823 -23.38 32.37 -29.34
C ALA A 823 -22.92 32.37 -30.79
N ASN A 824 -22.41 33.49 -31.25
CA ASN A 824 -21.95 33.67 -32.63
C ASN A 824 -20.56 33.07 -32.83
N ALA A 825 -20.46 31.98 -33.60
CA ALA A 825 -19.22 31.26 -33.88
C ALA A 825 -18.22 32.02 -34.78
N SER A 826 -18.68 33.01 -35.52
CA SER A 826 -17.87 33.79 -36.48
C SER A 826 -17.19 35.02 -35.86
N VAL A 827 -17.42 35.30 -34.58
CA VAL A 827 -16.71 36.37 -33.87
C VAL A 827 -15.22 36.11 -33.93
N GLN A 828 -14.45 37.17 -34.17
CA GLN A 828 -12.98 37.11 -34.17
C GLN A 828 -12.43 37.99 -33.04
N THR A 829 -11.36 37.50 -32.41
CA THR A 829 -10.54 38.28 -31.50
C THR A 829 -9.79 39.37 -32.27
N GLN A 830 -9.16 40.34 -31.59
CA GLN A 830 -8.37 41.38 -32.24
C GLN A 830 -7.23 40.84 -33.12
N ASP A 831 -6.73 39.65 -32.85
CA ASP A 831 -5.72 38.91 -33.64
C ASP A 831 -6.34 37.97 -34.69
N GLY A 832 -7.64 38.11 -34.98
CA GLY A 832 -8.38 37.41 -36.05
C GLY A 832 -8.72 35.94 -35.74
N LYS A 833 -8.57 35.47 -34.52
CA LYS A 833 -8.88 34.08 -34.15
C LYS A 833 -10.34 33.88 -33.80
N THR A 834 -10.91 32.78 -34.29
CA THR A 834 -12.26 32.31 -33.98
C THR A 834 -12.26 31.22 -32.91
N ALA A 835 -13.44 30.82 -32.41
CA ALA A 835 -13.59 29.71 -31.46
C ALA A 835 -12.97 28.40 -32.00
N ALA A 836 -13.04 28.18 -33.31
CA ALA A 836 -12.41 27.02 -33.96
C ALA A 836 -10.87 27.02 -33.86
N ASP A 837 -10.26 28.21 -33.83
CA ASP A 837 -8.81 28.36 -33.70
C ASP A 837 -8.32 28.03 -32.27
N PHE A 838 -9.08 28.42 -31.26
CA PHE A 838 -8.81 28.11 -29.86
C PHE A 838 -8.96 26.61 -29.55
N ALA A 839 -9.85 25.90 -30.23
CA ALA A 839 -10.03 24.46 -30.12
C ALA A 839 -8.81 23.64 -30.59
N LYS A 840 -7.94 24.18 -31.44
CA LYS A 840 -6.78 23.47 -32.04
C LYS A 840 -5.76 22.99 -31.01
N GLY A 841 -5.65 23.65 -29.88
CA GLY A 841 -4.73 23.29 -28.76
C GLY A 841 -5.08 21.98 -28.02
N ASN A 842 -6.32 21.49 -28.15
CA ASN A 842 -6.86 20.35 -27.37
C ASN A 842 -6.85 18.99 -28.10
N GLY A 843 -6.01 18.86 -29.13
CA GLY A 843 -5.88 17.64 -29.92
C GLY A 843 -6.84 17.57 -31.11
N LYS A 844 -6.44 16.77 -32.10
CA LYS A 844 -7.11 16.74 -33.43
C LYS A 844 -8.60 16.32 -33.33
N CYS A 845 -8.89 15.32 -32.49
CA CYS A 845 -10.26 14.79 -32.36
C CYS A 845 -11.25 15.84 -31.81
N PHE A 846 -10.83 16.59 -30.79
CA PHE A 846 -11.61 17.66 -30.19
C PHE A 846 -11.79 18.83 -31.18
N ALA A 847 -10.72 19.27 -31.81
CA ALA A 847 -10.76 20.34 -32.81
C ALA A 847 -11.69 20.01 -33.97
N ASP A 848 -11.72 18.77 -34.44
CA ASP A 848 -12.62 18.32 -35.51
C ASP A 848 -14.08 18.24 -35.07
N ALA A 849 -14.34 17.84 -33.81
CA ALA A 849 -15.68 17.85 -33.22
C ALA A 849 -16.21 19.28 -33.08
N VAL A 850 -15.41 20.21 -32.56
CA VAL A 850 -15.77 21.61 -32.44
C VAL A 850 -16.01 22.23 -33.81
N ARG A 851 -15.16 21.98 -34.83
CA ARG A 851 -15.37 22.47 -36.21
C ARG A 851 -16.68 21.98 -36.82
N LYS A 852 -17.12 20.74 -36.53
CA LYS A 852 -18.41 20.21 -36.98
C LYS A 852 -19.59 20.93 -36.34
N LEU A 853 -19.44 21.37 -35.07
CA LEU A 853 -20.47 22.13 -34.35
C LEU A 853 -20.55 23.60 -34.81
N LEU A 854 -19.43 24.17 -35.29
CA LEU A 854 -19.33 25.56 -35.71
C LEU A 854 -19.67 25.77 -37.19
N LYS A 855 -19.90 24.68 -37.96
CA LYS A 855 -20.46 24.72 -39.33
C LYS A 855 -21.97 24.74 -39.31
#